data_575219248f105b79174948451ea8a68a
#
_entry.id   575219248f105b79174948451ea8a68a
#
_cell.length_a   1.000
_cell.length_b   1.000
_cell.length_c   1.000
_cell.angle_alpha   90.00
_cell.angle_beta   90.00
_cell.angle_gamma   90.00
#
_symmetry.space_group_name_H-M   'P 1'
#
loop_
_entity.id
_entity.type
_entity.pdbx_description
1 polymer ?
#
loop_
_entity_poly.entity_id
_entity_poly.type
_entity_poly.pdbx_seq_one_letter_code
_entity_poly.pdbx_strand_id
1 'polypeptide(L)'
;MSFKEISTIRAIAMPGMTKTFCYSLLTLAIIEAVSFQSAFAAESDLRNEQSLVVTADTDDDSASYPARAYTVPATRAGTKLNLTQRDIPQSVSVLTRQRIKDQNLQNVGDALANVTGISASQNDSERVDFYSRGFYINNYTYDDIPSTQTGAWNFGETDSDSAIYERIDIVRGSTGLMTGTGNPGAAINMIRKKADSKTFAGDLSASYGSWDNQRYVADLSGPLNDSGTLRGRVVTGYQDQDSWVDRYHKRKKFLYATVAADLTENTTLDLGYDYQSRNTDGPTWGGLPLWYSNGSKIHYDRSDNPSADWTHYNILSRKVFANLTTNFDNGWQVRVNGTHTESDFDSKLLYMTGYPDQTTGIFDSNGYGYAGWYKGLRTQTAVDAYATGPFEMFGRQHQLVAGVDYSRQRNRYLYSTSILSPAEIGDWNSWSGDVAEPDWPAWLLSSEDTIRQKAGYAAARFSLTDPLSLIAGARYTQYSAHGTLADTEKNNITPYGGLVYDINENYSAFASYTSIFQPQTYRDQQGNYLKPVTGKDYEAGIKGDWDNGDITASLSMFRIEQENLGQIQSNRYVNNSSENAYKSSKGVVSRGVDFEINGAVTDNLKLTFGATRYVAKDADGDRTNPYMPQTSLKLFTSYTLPMLSDLTVGGGINWQNRTYKEAINPAGETERVYQGSYPLVNLFARYQVTRELSVQGNVKNLFDREYNTNPAGGVAFNEPANYSVSVNYSF
;
A
#
# COMPACT_ATOMS: atom_id res chain seq x y z
N MET A 1 -24.93 25.11 24.38
CA MET A 1 -25.70 24.47 23.30
C MET A 1 -26.30 23.19 23.84
N SER A 2 -27.60 23.01 23.76
CA SER A 2 -28.36 22.06 24.55
C SER A 2 -28.31 20.64 23.96
N PHE A 3 -28.33 19.65 24.84
CA PHE A 3 -28.29 18.20 24.60
C PHE A 3 -29.41 17.59 23.73
N LYS A 4 -30.13 18.37 22.91
CA LYS A 4 -31.25 17.89 22.12
C LYS A 4 -30.98 17.58 20.66
N GLU A 5 -29.77 17.81 20.13
CA GLU A 5 -29.44 17.57 18.70
C GLU A 5 -28.66 16.26 18.37
N ILE A 6 -28.48 15.38 19.38
CA ILE A 6 -27.75 14.12 19.17
C ILE A 6 -28.68 12.93 18.82
N SER A 7 -29.97 13.15 18.71
CA SER A 7 -30.94 12.05 18.51
C SER A 7 -31.24 11.64 17.06
N THR A 8 -30.46 12.06 16.08
CA THR A 8 -30.67 11.66 14.67
C THR A 8 -29.47 10.93 14.05
N ILE A 9 -28.88 10.00 14.79
CA ILE A 9 -28.10 8.94 14.13
C ILE A 9 -29.11 7.85 13.72
N ARG A 10 -29.60 7.92 12.50
CA ARG A 10 -30.32 6.80 11.89
C ARG A 10 -29.38 5.60 11.84
N ALA A 11 -29.67 4.59 12.67
CA ALA A 11 -29.01 3.31 12.62
C ALA A 11 -29.09 2.75 11.19
N ILE A 12 -27.92 2.59 10.55
CA ILE A 12 -27.83 1.90 9.28
C ILE A 12 -27.98 0.41 9.61
N ALA A 13 -29.19 -0.11 9.44
CA ALA A 13 -29.49 -1.52 9.63
C ALA A 13 -28.79 -2.31 8.51
N MET A 14 -27.88 -3.20 8.87
CA MET A 14 -27.38 -4.24 7.97
C MET A 14 -28.53 -5.22 7.70
N PRO A 15 -28.77 -5.65 6.45
CA PRO A 15 -29.76 -6.68 6.16
C PRO A 15 -29.33 -7.99 6.86
N GLY A 16 -30.14 -8.49 7.76
CA GLY A 16 -29.94 -9.78 8.43
C GLY A 16 -29.51 -9.73 9.90
N MET A 17 -29.14 -8.58 10.46
CA MET A 17 -28.85 -8.44 11.90
C MET A 17 -30.02 -7.81 12.63
N THR A 18 -30.46 -8.40 13.73
CA THR A 18 -31.48 -7.80 14.57
C THR A 18 -30.94 -6.55 15.25
N LYS A 19 -31.77 -5.49 15.32
CA LYS A 19 -31.42 -4.20 15.96
C LYS A 19 -30.83 -4.36 17.39
N THR A 20 -31.23 -5.39 18.09
CA THR A 20 -30.77 -5.70 19.45
C THR A 20 -29.28 -6.08 19.51
N PHE A 21 -28.73 -6.74 18.48
CA PHE A 21 -27.32 -7.18 18.46
C PHE A 21 -26.37 -5.98 18.22
N CYS A 22 -26.77 -5.03 17.38
CA CYS A 22 -25.96 -3.82 17.13
C CYS A 22 -25.89 -2.89 18.35
N TYR A 23 -26.99 -2.78 19.11
CA TYR A 23 -26.99 -1.98 20.36
C TYR A 23 -26.18 -2.62 21.46
N SER A 24 -26.15 -3.94 21.57
CA SER A 24 -25.36 -4.65 22.60
C SER A 24 -23.86 -4.50 22.37
N LEU A 25 -23.39 -4.56 21.13
CA LEU A 25 -21.97 -4.36 20.81
C LEU A 25 -21.49 -2.92 21.05
N LEU A 26 -22.32 -1.93 20.69
CA LEU A 26 -21.99 -0.53 20.94
C LEU A 26 -22.03 -0.19 22.44
N THR A 27 -22.98 -0.75 23.17
CA THR A 27 -23.14 -0.56 24.62
C THR A 27 -22.01 -1.24 25.39
N LEU A 28 -21.56 -2.43 24.96
CA LEU A 28 -20.42 -3.11 25.57
C LEU A 28 -19.11 -2.32 25.40
N ALA A 29 -18.87 -1.79 24.20
CA ALA A 29 -17.67 -0.97 23.91
C ALA A 29 -17.66 0.36 24.71
N ILE A 30 -18.83 0.96 24.97
CA ILE A 30 -18.94 2.20 25.73
C ILE A 30 -18.85 1.94 27.24
N ILE A 31 -19.41 0.84 27.74
CA ILE A 31 -19.35 0.48 29.15
C ILE A 31 -17.92 0.08 29.56
N GLU A 32 -17.18 -0.64 28.73
CA GLU A 32 -15.76 -0.95 28.99
C GLU A 32 -14.90 0.32 28.94
N ALA A 33 -15.11 1.24 27.99
CA ALA A 33 -14.37 2.49 27.93
C ALA A 33 -14.59 3.41 29.15
N VAL A 34 -15.77 3.37 29.78
CA VAL A 34 -16.08 4.15 31.00
C VAL A 34 -15.58 3.46 32.27
N SER A 35 -15.48 2.13 32.27
CA SER A 35 -14.97 1.37 33.43
C SER A 35 -13.44 1.45 33.56
N PHE A 36 -12.71 1.79 32.46
CA PHE A 36 -11.26 1.94 32.50
C PHE A 36 -10.77 3.19 33.23
N GLN A 37 -11.61 4.20 33.47
CA GLN A 37 -11.20 5.42 34.15
C GLN A 37 -11.08 5.27 35.69
N SER A 38 -11.53 4.18 36.30
CA SER A 38 -11.54 3.99 37.75
C SER A 38 -10.45 3.07 38.28
N ALA A 39 -9.62 2.46 37.45
CA ALA A 39 -8.57 1.53 37.87
C ALA A 39 -7.15 2.15 37.92
N PHE A 40 -6.94 3.39 37.45
CA PHE A 40 -5.63 4.02 37.33
C PHE A 40 -5.37 5.14 38.36
N ALA A 41 -6.05 5.15 39.52
CA ALA A 41 -5.82 6.13 40.55
C ALA A 41 -5.21 5.47 41.82
N ALA A 42 -4.02 4.90 41.74
CA ALA A 42 -3.13 4.66 42.90
C ALA A 42 -1.77 4.13 42.39
N GLU A 43 -0.85 5.03 42.15
CA GLU A 43 0.58 4.92 42.48
C GLU A 43 1.34 6.10 41.85
N SER A 44 1.30 7.22 42.55
CA SER A 44 2.21 8.32 42.27
C SER A 44 3.08 8.49 43.52
N ASP A 45 4.33 8.03 43.46
CA ASP A 45 5.44 8.73 44.11
C ASP A 45 6.79 8.23 43.58
N LEU A 46 7.65 9.23 43.28
CA LEU A 46 9.07 9.13 42.98
C LEU A 46 9.44 8.87 41.51
N ARG A 47 9.35 9.89 40.67
CA ARG A 47 10.30 10.07 39.60
C ARG A 47 10.79 11.51 39.50
N ASN A 48 12.07 11.67 39.66
CA ASN A 48 12.81 12.89 39.41
C ASN A 48 12.55 13.40 38.01
N GLU A 49 12.35 14.73 37.91
CA GLU A 49 12.29 15.47 36.67
C GLU A 49 13.63 15.37 35.89
N GLN A 50 13.70 14.43 34.99
CA GLN A 50 14.53 14.54 33.81
C GLN A 50 13.59 14.32 32.63
N SER A 51 13.45 15.36 31.81
CA SER A 51 12.82 15.18 30.50
C SER A 51 13.58 14.07 29.79
N LEU A 52 12.98 12.89 29.77
CA LEU A 52 13.48 11.76 28.98
C LEU A 52 13.32 12.17 27.53
N VAL A 53 14.35 12.81 26.97
CA VAL A 53 14.62 12.67 25.55
C VAL A 53 14.90 11.18 25.41
N VAL A 54 13.91 10.43 24.95
CA VAL A 54 14.11 9.05 24.50
C VAL A 54 15.04 9.17 23.28
N THR A 55 16.33 9.25 23.55
CA THR A 55 17.31 8.67 22.65
C THR A 55 17.01 7.18 22.76
N ALA A 56 16.02 6.71 21.97
CA ALA A 56 15.90 5.31 21.69
C ALA A 56 17.30 4.88 21.28
N ASP A 57 17.84 3.91 21.98
CA ASP A 57 19.10 3.27 21.62
C ASP A 57 19.05 3.00 20.14
N THR A 58 19.87 3.66 19.36
CA THR A 58 19.59 4.12 18.01
C THR A 58 19.72 3.03 16.97
N ASP A 59 19.95 1.80 17.35
CA ASP A 59 20.28 0.72 16.42
C ASP A 59 19.16 -0.30 16.16
N ASP A 60 17.98 -0.08 16.72
CA ASP A 60 16.95 -1.12 16.68
C ASP A 60 15.84 -0.91 15.64
N ASP A 61 16.22 -0.65 14.38
CA ASP A 61 15.32 -0.84 13.23
C ASP A 61 14.97 -2.31 12.99
N SER A 62 15.61 -3.22 13.69
CA SER A 62 15.60 -4.66 13.45
C SER A 62 15.15 -5.49 14.65
N ALA A 63 15.09 -4.92 15.86
CA ALA A 63 14.67 -5.73 17.00
C ALA A 63 13.25 -6.23 16.79
N SER A 64 13.13 -7.51 16.77
CA SER A 64 11.88 -8.21 17.02
C SER A 64 11.34 -7.75 18.37
N TYR A 65 10.33 -6.88 18.38
CA TYR A 65 9.67 -6.44 19.60
C TYR A 65 8.51 -7.39 19.96
N PRO A 66 8.75 -8.50 20.68
CA PRO A 66 7.69 -9.48 20.97
C PRO A 66 6.57 -8.89 21.82
N ALA A 67 6.90 -7.90 22.65
CA ALA A 67 5.93 -7.25 23.56
C ALA A 67 5.01 -6.26 22.84
N ARG A 68 5.43 -5.72 21.69
CA ARG A 68 4.74 -4.68 20.92
C ARG A 68 4.32 -5.18 19.54
N ALA A 69 3.68 -6.33 19.49
CA ALA A 69 3.44 -7.08 18.26
C ALA A 69 2.65 -6.31 17.18
N TYR A 70 1.87 -5.28 17.52
CA TYR A 70 1.06 -4.51 16.56
C TYR A 70 1.42 -3.03 16.51
N THR A 71 2.42 -2.60 17.26
CA THR A 71 2.97 -1.25 17.28
C THR A 71 4.48 -1.27 17.17
N VAL A 72 5.09 -0.12 16.93
CA VAL A 72 6.54 0.08 16.99
C VAL A 72 6.83 1.30 17.88
N PRO A 73 7.94 1.31 18.64
CA PRO A 73 8.27 2.44 19.52
C PRO A 73 8.53 3.73 18.75
N ALA A 74 9.17 3.63 17.60
CA ALA A 74 9.48 4.77 16.75
C ALA A 74 9.56 4.36 15.27
N THR A 75 9.43 5.33 14.39
CA THR A 75 9.59 5.17 12.94
C THR A 75 10.20 6.42 12.32
N ARG A 76 10.87 6.24 11.18
CA ARG A 76 11.39 7.35 10.36
C ARG A 76 10.38 7.83 9.32
N ALA A 77 9.20 7.27 9.32
CA ALA A 77 8.15 7.61 8.36
C ALA A 77 7.82 9.12 8.39
N GLY A 78 7.74 9.73 7.22
CA GLY A 78 7.38 11.14 7.05
C GLY A 78 8.54 12.13 7.04
N THR A 79 9.60 11.96 7.84
CA THR A 79 10.67 12.96 7.96
C THR A 79 12.10 12.43 7.98
N LYS A 80 12.33 11.12 8.09
CA LYS A 80 13.62 10.45 8.41
C LYS A 80 14.18 10.77 9.80
N LEU A 81 13.50 11.58 10.60
CA LEU A 81 13.76 11.66 12.04
C LEU A 81 13.15 10.41 12.72
N ASN A 82 13.87 9.80 13.63
CA ASN A 82 13.34 8.67 14.40
C ASN A 82 12.42 9.18 15.50
N LEU A 83 11.10 9.12 15.25
CA LEU A 83 10.07 9.69 16.12
C LEU A 83 9.05 8.65 16.53
N THR A 84 8.47 8.81 17.73
CA THR A 84 7.28 8.04 18.10
C THR A 84 6.12 8.37 17.16
N GLN A 85 5.15 7.49 17.01
CA GLN A 85 3.97 7.80 16.18
C GLN A 85 3.23 9.04 16.68
N ARG A 86 3.26 9.31 17.99
CA ARG A 86 2.67 10.48 18.65
C ARG A 86 3.33 11.79 18.20
N ASP A 87 4.65 11.77 18.03
CA ASP A 87 5.44 12.96 17.65
C ASP A 87 5.40 13.29 16.16
N ILE A 88 4.90 12.41 15.30
CA ILE A 88 4.81 12.65 13.87
C ILE A 88 3.51 13.41 13.55
N PRO A 89 3.55 14.65 13.04
CA PRO A 89 2.34 15.43 12.77
C PRO A 89 1.65 15.06 11.46
N GLN A 90 1.49 13.77 11.19
CA GLN A 90 0.78 13.18 10.05
C GLN A 90 0.14 11.86 10.46
N SER A 91 -0.84 11.40 9.67
CA SER A 91 -1.42 10.06 9.83
C SER A 91 -0.43 9.01 9.35
N VAL A 92 0.04 8.18 10.27
CA VAL A 92 0.99 7.09 10.02
C VAL A 92 0.39 5.79 10.50
N SER A 93 0.45 4.75 9.67
CA SER A 93 0.14 3.36 10.04
C SER A 93 1.40 2.52 9.90
N VAL A 94 1.61 1.60 10.83
CA VAL A 94 2.71 0.61 10.76
C VAL A 94 2.11 -0.78 10.75
N LEU A 95 2.46 -1.56 9.73
CA LEU A 95 2.08 -2.95 9.62
C LEU A 95 3.28 -3.81 10.04
N THR A 96 3.24 -4.30 11.26
CA THR A 96 4.34 -5.07 11.87
C THR A 96 4.41 -6.50 11.33
N ARG A 97 5.57 -7.15 11.47
CA ARG A 97 5.76 -8.55 11.09
C ARG A 97 4.75 -9.48 11.76
N GLN A 98 4.46 -9.27 13.04
CA GLN A 98 3.49 -10.10 13.76
C GLN A 98 2.08 -9.96 13.16
N ARG A 99 1.64 -8.74 12.84
CA ARG A 99 0.35 -8.52 12.19
C ARG A 99 0.30 -9.16 10.80
N ILE A 100 1.38 -9.10 10.03
CA ILE A 100 1.51 -9.77 8.72
C ILE A 100 1.33 -11.30 8.89
N LYS A 101 1.98 -11.91 9.90
CA LYS A 101 1.85 -13.35 10.21
C LYS A 101 0.44 -13.71 10.65
N ASP A 102 -0.15 -12.98 11.61
CA ASP A 102 -1.47 -13.29 12.18
C ASP A 102 -2.60 -13.19 11.14
N GLN A 103 -2.54 -12.19 10.26
CA GLN A 103 -3.50 -12.00 9.18
C GLN A 103 -3.22 -12.85 7.93
N ASN A 104 -2.10 -13.59 7.91
CA ASN A 104 -1.64 -14.35 6.74
C ASN A 104 -1.60 -13.49 5.45
N LEU A 105 -0.91 -12.34 5.53
CA LEU A 105 -0.73 -11.40 4.41
C LEU A 105 0.52 -11.80 3.62
N GLN A 106 0.35 -12.35 2.42
CA GLN A 106 1.43 -13.00 1.70
C GLN A 106 2.20 -12.08 0.76
N ASN A 107 1.65 -10.91 0.43
CA ASN A 107 2.29 -9.91 -0.42
C ASN A 107 1.98 -8.48 0.06
N VAL A 108 2.63 -7.49 -0.53
CA VAL A 108 2.43 -6.06 -0.20
C VAL A 108 0.99 -5.62 -0.49
N GLY A 109 0.37 -6.11 -1.57
CA GLY A 109 -1.02 -5.80 -1.91
C GLY A 109 -2.01 -6.28 -0.85
N ASP A 110 -1.86 -7.53 -0.37
CA ASP A 110 -2.65 -8.05 0.76
C ASP A 110 -2.48 -7.16 2.00
N ALA A 111 -1.23 -6.75 2.27
CA ALA A 111 -0.92 -5.86 3.38
C ALA A 111 -1.66 -4.53 3.25
N LEU A 112 -1.55 -3.86 2.11
CA LEU A 112 -2.20 -2.57 1.85
C LEU A 112 -3.74 -2.66 1.92
N ALA A 113 -4.33 -3.73 1.41
CA ALA A 113 -5.78 -3.95 1.49
C ALA A 113 -6.31 -4.01 2.94
N ASN A 114 -5.44 -4.28 3.93
CA ASN A 114 -5.79 -4.38 5.35
C ASN A 114 -5.36 -3.17 6.20
N VAL A 115 -4.84 -2.09 5.56
CA VAL A 115 -4.45 -0.85 6.27
C VAL A 115 -5.57 0.18 6.24
N THR A 116 -5.74 0.93 7.33
CA THR A 116 -6.70 2.03 7.47
C THR A 116 -6.52 3.07 6.36
N GLY A 117 -7.63 3.52 5.78
CA GLY A 117 -7.62 4.60 4.78
C GLY A 117 -7.08 4.21 3.41
N ILE A 118 -6.77 2.92 3.18
CA ILE A 118 -6.38 2.41 1.86
C ILE A 118 -7.49 1.55 1.28
N SER A 119 -7.77 1.75 0.01
CA SER A 119 -8.74 0.96 -0.77
C SER A 119 -8.09 0.46 -2.04
N ALA A 120 -8.44 -0.75 -2.47
CA ALA A 120 -7.94 -1.37 -3.69
C ALA A 120 -8.98 -1.28 -4.81
N SER A 121 -8.52 -1.10 -6.04
CA SER A 121 -9.29 -1.25 -7.28
C SER A 121 -8.57 -2.23 -8.18
N GLN A 122 -9.21 -3.33 -8.46
CA GLN A 122 -8.66 -4.33 -9.36
C GLN A 122 -9.00 -3.95 -10.80
N ASN A 123 -8.01 -3.77 -11.66
CA ASN A 123 -8.21 -3.52 -13.08
C ASN A 123 -8.39 -4.84 -13.85
N ASP A 124 -7.63 -5.85 -13.43
CA ASP A 124 -7.67 -7.23 -13.90
C ASP A 124 -6.99 -8.14 -12.85
N SER A 125 -6.80 -9.41 -13.15
CA SER A 125 -6.22 -10.37 -12.19
C SER A 125 -4.81 -9.98 -11.71
N GLU A 126 -4.04 -9.23 -12.53
CA GLU A 126 -2.62 -8.94 -12.26
C GLU A 126 -2.34 -7.49 -11.89
N ARG A 127 -3.30 -6.58 -12.12
CA ARG A 127 -3.11 -5.15 -11.87
C ARG A 127 -4.12 -4.64 -10.85
N VAL A 128 -3.62 -4.32 -9.67
CA VAL A 128 -4.39 -3.74 -8.58
C VAL A 128 -3.85 -2.35 -8.26
N ASP A 129 -4.70 -1.36 -8.34
CA ASP A 129 -4.40 0.01 -7.96
C ASP A 129 -4.85 0.27 -6.53
N PHE A 130 -4.01 0.98 -5.78
CA PHE A 130 -4.32 1.38 -4.41
C PHE A 130 -4.59 2.89 -4.34
N TYR A 131 -5.57 3.23 -3.52
CA TYR A 131 -6.01 4.61 -3.32
C TYR A 131 -6.07 4.95 -1.84
N SER A 132 -5.68 6.16 -1.51
CA SER A 132 -5.87 6.73 -0.18
C SER A 132 -6.48 8.12 -0.30
N ARG A 133 -7.49 8.42 0.54
CA ARG A 133 -8.14 9.75 0.58
C ARG A 133 -8.65 10.23 -0.79
N GLY A 134 -8.94 9.31 -1.73
CA GLY A 134 -9.40 9.59 -3.09
C GLY A 134 -8.30 9.72 -4.14
N PHE A 135 -7.03 9.60 -3.79
CA PHE A 135 -5.89 9.70 -4.70
C PHE A 135 -5.19 8.35 -4.89
N TYR A 136 -4.76 8.09 -6.12
CA TYR A 136 -3.95 6.94 -6.47
C TYR A 136 -2.59 6.97 -5.75
N ILE A 137 -2.13 5.82 -5.25
CA ILE A 137 -0.84 5.66 -4.59
C ILE A 137 0.19 5.20 -5.62
N ASN A 138 1.21 6.03 -5.85
CA ASN A 138 2.34 5.71 -6.72
C ASN A 138 3.71 5.91 -6.04
N ASN A 139 3.72 6.23 -4.75
CA ASN A 139 4.93 6.45 -3.97
C ASN A 139 5.25 5.20 -3.16
N TYR A 140 6.21 4.43 -3.64
CA TYR A 140 6.76 3.27 -2.95
C TYR A 140 8.22 3.55 -2.61
N THR A 141 8.65 3.14 -1.43
CA THR A 141 10.04 3.24 -1.00
C THR A 141 10.51 1.91 -0.45
N TYR A 142 11.79 1.63 -0.59
CA TYR A 142 12.47 0.47 -0.03
C TYR A 142 13.57 0.98 0.88
N ASP A 143 13.47 0.74 2.20
CA ASP A 143 14.39 1.27 3.22
C ASP A 143 14.62 2.78 3.02
N ASP A 144 13.54 3.55 2.88
CA ASP A 144 13.51 5.02 2.67
C ASP A 144 14.03 5.51 1.31
N ILE A 145 14.39 4.62 0.37
CA ILE A 145 14.82 5.02 -0.99
C ILE A 145 13.59 5.10 -1.90
N PRO A 146 13.29 6.27 -2.52
CA PRO A 146 12.13 6.43 -3.38
C PRO A 146 12.19 5.56 -4.65
N SER A 147 11.08 4.88 -4.95
CA SER A 147 10.82 4.18 -6.19
C SER A 147 9.44 4.58 -6.69
N THR A 148 9.36 5.68 -7.44
CA THR A 148 8.08 6.18 -7.97
C THR A 148 7.62 5.32 -9.12
N GLN A 149 6.42 4.79 -9.02
CA GLN A 149 5.79 4.05 -10.11
C GLN A 149 5.31 5.03 -11.19
N THR A 150 5.71 4.77 -12.42
CA THR A 150 5.29 5.52 -13.59
C THR A 150 4.81 4.56 -14.67
N GLY A 151 3.69 4.88 -15.30
CA GLY A 151 3.12 4.08 -16.38
C GLY A 151 2.00 3.12 -15.94
N ALA A 152 1.34 2.53 -16.93
CA ALA A 152 0.14 1.70 -16.74
C ALA A 152 0.45 0.22 -16.42
N TRP A 153 1.74 -0.17 -16.39
CA TRP A 153 2.15 -1.56 -16.24
C TRP A 153 2.70 -1.83 -14.84
N ASN A 154 2.27 -2.94 -14.25
CA ASN A 154 2.78 -3.46 -12.98
C ASN A 154 4.06 -4.26 -13.22
N PHE A 155 5.11 -3.96 -12.45
CA PHE A 155 6.38 -4.68 -12.43
C PHE A 155 6.55 -5.51 -11.15
N GLY A 156 5.45 -5.81 -10.45
CA GLY A 156 5.45 -6.67 -9.26
C GLY A 156 5.66 -5.95 -7.94
N GLU A 157 5.55 -4.61 -7.88
CA GLU A 157 5.77 -3.85 -6.65
C GLU A 157 4.81 -4.28 -5.54
N THR A 158 3.52 -4.40 -5.86
CA THR A 158 2.48 -4.81 -4.90
C THR A 158 2.38 -6.33 -4.72
N ASP A 159 2.91 -7.10 -5.66
CA ASP A 159 3.01 -8.56 -5.56
C ASP A 159 4.26 -9.05 -4.82
N SER A 160 5.16 -8.13 -4.45
CA SER A 160 6.38 -8.44 -3.69
C SER A 160 6.02 -9.21 -2.42
N ASP A 161 6.75 -10.30 -2.18
CA ASP A 161 6.44 -11.20 -1.07
C ASP A 161 6.70 -10.54 0.28
N SER A 162 5.72 -10.61 1.16
CA SER A 162 5.79 -9.98 2.49
C SER A 162 6.80 -10.65 3.43
N ALA A 163 7.24 -11.88 3.12
CA ALA A 163 8.17 -12.63 3.97
C ALA A 163 9.54 -11.94 4.09
N ILE A 164 9.94 -11.13 3.10
CA ILE A 164 11.23 -10.43 3.10
C ILE A 164 11.22 -9.10 3.88
N TYR A 165 10.03 -8.62 4.30
CA TYR A 165 9.90 -7.35 5.02
C TYR A 165 9.71 -7.56 6.52
N GLU A 166 10.35 -6.71 7.31
CA GLU A 166 10.17 -6.63 8.75
C GLU A 166 8.89 -5.89 9.09
N ARG A 167 8.62 -4.78 8.39
CA ARG A 167 7.39 -4.00 8.51
C ARG A 167 7.12 -3.20 7.25
N ILE A 168 5.92 -2.66 7.16
CA ILE A 168 5.52 -1.71 6.12
C ILE A 168 4.98 -0.47 6.82
N ASP A 169 5.63 0.68 6.58
CA ASP A 169 5.22 1.96 7.12
C ASP A 169 4.42 2.72 6.04
N ILE A 170 3.29 3.28 6.42
CA ILE A 170 2.38 3.99 5.52
C ILE A 170 2.14 5.40 6.05
N VAL A 171 2.51 6.42 5.27
CA VAL A 171 2.22 7.82 5.55
C VAL A 171 1.13 8.29 4.61
N ARG A 172 -0.04 8.65 5.13
CA ARG A 172 -1.17 9.14 4.32
C ARG A 172 -1.03 10.62 4.00
N GLY A 173 -1.54 11.03 2.84
CA GLY A 173 -1.47 12.42 2.36
C GLY A 173 -0.24 12.72 1.51
N SER A 174 0.18 13.98 1.50
CA SER A 174 1.32 14.46 0.72
C SER A 174 2.65 14.14 1.41
N THR A 175 3.55 13.44 0.72
CA THR A 175 4.81 12.93 1.27
C THR A 175 6.05 13.44 0.54
N GLY A 176 5.92 14.58 -0.14
CA GLY A 176 6.95 15.07 -1.06
C GLY A 176 8.30 15.41 -0.41
N LEU A 177 8.37 15.66 0.90
CA LEU A 177 9.63 15.80 1.61
C LEU A 177 10.49 14.53 1.47
N MET A 178 9.86 13.35 1.55
CA MET A 178 10.53 12.06 1.52
C MET A 178 10.65 11.49 0.11
N THR A 179 9.58 11.58 -0.68
CA THR A 179 9.48 10.88 -1.96
C THR A 179 9.84 11.74 -3.17
N GLY A 180 9.83 13.07 -3.01
CA GLY A 180 10.02 14.02 -4.11
C GLY A 180 8.76 14.14 -4.97
N THR A 181 8.68 13.35 -6.06
CA THR A 181 7.53 13.39 -6.98
C THR A 181 6.50 12.31 -6.65
N GLY A 182 5.23 12.60 -6.91
CA GLY A 182 4.13 11.64 -6.78
C GLY A 182 2.77 12.27 -6.53
N ASN A 183 1.78 11.42 -6.23
CA ASN A 183 0.43 11.81 -5.88
C ASN A 183 0.25 12.03 -4.37
N PRO A 184 -0.72 12.86 -3.96
CA PRO A 184 -0.95 13.14 -2.54
C PRO A 184 -1.82 12.08 -1.83
N GLY A 185 -1.73 10.83 -2.23
CA GLY A 185 -2.49 9.72 -1.63
C GLY A 185 -1.83 9.16 -0.37
N ALA A 186 -0.68 8.54 -0.55
CA ALA A 186 0.16 8.02 0.52
C ALA A 186 1.56 7.69 -0.02
N ALA A 187 2.53 7.49 0.90
CA ALA A 187 3.78 6.79 0.64
C ALA A 187 3.80 5.46 1.40
N ILE A 188 4.28 4.42 0.73
CA ILE A 188 4.41 3.06 1.25
C ILE A 188 5.89 2.75 1.37
N ASN A 189 6.38 2.58 2.58
CA ASN A 189 7.77 2.27 2.85
C ASN A 189 7.93 0.82 3.33
N MET A 190 8.58 0.01 2.53
CA MET A 190 8.82 -1.39 2.81
C MET A 190 10.19 -1.55 3.45
N ILE A 191 10.22 -1.82 4.75
CA ILE A 191 11.43 -2.03 5.53
C ILE A 191 11.82 -3.51 5.44
N ARG A 192 12.96 -3.77 4.81
CA ARG A 192 13.48 -5.13 4.62
C ARG A 192 14.07 -5.70 5.91
N LYS A 193 14.03 -7.03 6.04
CA LYS A 193 14.68 -7.76 7.13
C LYS A 193 16.19 -7.58 7.07
N LYS A 194 16.83 -7.44 8.23
CA LYS A 194 18.28 -7.30 8.36
C LYS A 194 18.93 -8.59 8.83
N ALA A 195 20.24 -8.74 8.59
CA ALA A 195 21.07 -9.80 9.14
C ALA A 195 21.67 -9.34 10.49
N ASP A 196 20.85 -9.31 11.52
CA ASP A 196 21.17 -8.75 12.84
C ASP A 196 21.38 -9.82 13.92
N SER A 197 20.95 -11.05 13.68
CA SER A 197 21.06 -12.14 14.65
C SER A 197 22.51 -12.54 14.89
N LYS A 198 22.91 -12.51 16.16
CA LYS A 198 24.22 -12.98 16.65
C LYS A 198 24.22 -14.47 17.02
N THR A 199 23.07 -15.13 16.96
CA THR A 199 22.89 -16.57 17.13
C THR A 199 22.22 -17.14 15.91
N PHE A 200 22.44 -18.42 15.61
CA PHE A 200 21.72 -19.07 14.53
C PHE A 200 20.24 -19.20 14.91
N ALA A 201 19.38 -18.66 14.05
CA ALA A 201 17.93 -18.64 14.24
C ALA A 201 17.25 -18.85 12.88
N GLY A 202 16.06 -19.42 12.91
CA GLY A 202 15.30 -19.64 11.68
C GLY A 202 13.82 -19.82 11.89
N ASP A 203 13.07 -19.49 10.84
CA ASP A 203 11.65 -19.76 10.70
C ASP A 203 11.42 -20.58 9.43
N LEU A 204 10.82 -21.75 9.55
CA LEU A 204 10.37 -22.59 8.43
C LEU A 204 8.85 -22.64 8.43
N SER A 205 8.24 -22.39 7.28
CA SER A 205 6.80 -22.42 7.14
C SER A 205 6.38 -23.24 5.93
N ALA A 206 5.41 -24.13 6.10
CA ALA A 206 4.73 -24.84 5.02
C ALA A 206 3.22 -24.66 5.18
N SER A 207 2.54 -24.32 4.10
CA SER A 207 1.09 -24.15 4.10
C SER A 207 0.43 -24.79 2.90
N TYR A 208 -0.82 -25.22 3.12
CA TYR A 208 -1.72 -25.75 2.11
C TYR A 208 -3.10 -25.12 2.25
N GLY A 209 -3.74 -24.78 1.16
CA GLY A 209 -5.04 -24.11 1.17
C GLY A 209 -5.92 -24.42 -0.02
N SER A 210 -7.06 -23.74 -0.10
CA SER A 210 -8.01 -23.84 -1.20
C SER A 210 -7.31 -23.64 -2.55
N TRP A 211 -7.82 -24.32 -3.58
CA TRP A 211 -7.30 -24.31 -4.95
C TRP A 211 -5.83 -24.77 -5.02
N ASP A 212 -5.52 -25.85 -4.34
CA ASP A 212 -4.18 -26.48 -4.30
C ASP A 212 -3.04 -25.50 -4.00
N ASN A 213 -3.32 -24.46 -3.20
CA ASN A 213 -2.36 -23.44 -2.83
C ASN A 213 -1.30 -24.02 -1.88
N GLN A 214 -0.14 -24.31 -2.41
CA GLN A 214 1.02 -24.82 -1.69
C GLN A 214 2.05 -23.70 -1.55
N ARG A 215 2.47 -23.41 -0.32
CA ARG A 215 3.49 -22.38 -0.06
C ARG A 215 4.50 -22.83 0.96
N TYR A 216 5.78 -22.64 0.65
CA TYR A 216 6.94 -22.99 1.49
C TYR A 216 7.81 -21.76 1.64
N VAL A 217 8.21 -21.45 2.87
CA VAL A 217 9.09 -20.31 3.18
C VAL A 217 10.14 -20.75 4.19
N ALA A 218 11.39 -20.35 3.96
CA ALA A 218 12.49 -20.49 4.91
C ALA A 218 13.12 -19.12 5.14
N ASP A 219 13.33 -18.75 6.39
CA ASP A 219 14.00 -17.53 6.85
C ASP A 219 15.07 -17.93 7.84
N LEU A 220 16.34 -17.82 7.47
CA LEU A 220 17.50 -18.27 8.26
C LEU A 220 18.42 -17.08 8.48
N SER A 221 18.86 -16.86 9.72
CA SER A 221 19.76 -15.77 10.08
C SER A 221 20.78 -16.23 11.11
N GLY A 222 21.99 -15.67 11.08
CA GLY A 222 23.01 -15.97 12.08
C GLY A 222 24.37 -15.39 11.77
N PRO A 223 25.33 -15.56 12.70
CA PRO A 223 26.69 -15.12 12.52
C PRO A 223 27.41 -15.98 11.47
N LEU A 224 28.25 -15.34 10.66
CA LEU A 224 29.12 -16.00 9.66
C LEU A 224 30.57 -16.08 10.13
N ASN A 225 30.87 -15.48 11.29
CA ASN A 225 32.15 -15.59 11.97
C ASN A 225 32.00 -15.72 13.49
N ASP A 226 33.01 -16.13 14.20
CA ASP A 226 32.96 -16.36 15.65
C ASP A 226 32.74 -15.09 16.48
N SER A 227 33.17 -13.94 15.97
CA SER A 227 32.99 -12.65 16.65
C SER A 227 31.57 -12.08 16.50
N GLY A 228 30.74 -12.62 15.61
CA GLY A 228 29.42 -12.09 15.28
C GLY A 228 29.44 -10.74 14.58
N THR A 229 30.62 -10.27 14.12
CA THR A 229 30.75 -9.02 13.36
C THR A 229 30.38 -9.17 11.89
N LEU A 230 30.33 -10.40 11.38
CA LEU A 230 29.80 -10.73 10.06
C LEU A 230 28.57 -11.62 10.26
N ARG A 231 27.43 -11.18 9.77
CA ARG A 231 26.14 -11.88 9.93
C ARG A 231 25.46 -12.02 8.58
N GLY A 232 24.68 -13.07 8.41
CA GLY A 232 23.91 -13.33 7.19
C GLY A 232 22.46 -13.64 7.46
N ARG A 233 21.60 -13.32 6.51
CA ARG A 233 20.21 -13.75 6.47
C ARG A 233 19.80 -14.16 5.07
N VAL A 234 19.04 -15.23 4.98
CA VAL A 234 18.44 -15.70 3.73
C VAL A 234 16.98 -15.97 3.97
N VAL A 235 16.13 -15.35 3.15
CA VAL A 235 14.68 -15.62 3.12
C VAL A 235 14.34 -16.12 1.73
N THR A 236 13.78 -17.32 1.61
CA THR A 236 13.42 -17.90 0.32
C THR A 236 12.06 -18.56 0.39
N GLY A 237 11.37 -18.60 -0.73
CA GLY A 237 10.09 -19.30 -0.78
C GLY A 237 9.63 -19.64 -2.18
N TYR A 238 8.70 -20.58 -2.19
CA TYR A 238 8.00 -21.07 -3.37
C TYR A 238 6.51 -21.13 -3.07
N GLN A 239 5.70 -20.71 -4.03
CA GLN A 239 4.26 -20.85 -3.99
C GLN A 239 3.76 -21.31 -5.35
N ASP A 240 2.83 -22.26 -5.32
CA ASP A 240 2.14 -22.81 -6.48
C ASP A 240 0.66 -22.88 -6.13
N GLN A 241 -0.21 -22.30 -6.97
CA GLN A 241 -1.63 -22.25 -6.67
C GLN A 241 -2.47 -22.18 -7.94
N ASP A 242 -3.58 -22.90 -7.93
CA ASP A 242 -4.70 -22.70 -8.82
C ASP A 242 -5.60 -21.54 -8.31
N SER A 243 -6.72 -21.30 -8.96
CA SER A 243 -7.68 -20.27 -8.60
C SER A 243 -9.11 -20.80 -8.66
N TRP A 244 -10.04 -20.04 -8.07
CA TRP A 244 -11.47 -20.20 -8.33
C TRP A 244 -11.84 -19.77 -9.76
N VAL A 245 -10.98 -19.00 -10.42
CA VAL A 245 -11.15 -18.57 -11.81
C VAL A 245 -10.57 -19.64 -12.72
N ASP A 246 -11.35 -20.13 -13.68
CA ASP A 246 -10.98 -21.21 -14.61
C ASP A 246 -9.68 -20.87 -15.36
N ARG A 247 -8.82 -21.87 -15.55
CA ARG A 247 -7.55 -21.77 -16.30
C ARG A 247 -6.52 -20.82 -15.67
N TYR A 248 -6.82 -20.17 -14.54
CA TYR A 248 -5.90 -19.29 -13.87
C TYR A 248 -5.02 -20.07 -12.90
N HIS A 249 -3.71 -20.00 -13.14
CA HIS A 249 -2.69 -20.63 -12.31
C HIS A 249 -1.53 -19.68 -12.05
N LYS A 250 -1.02 -19.63 -10.82
CA LYS A 250 0.05 -18.71 -10.41
C LYS A 250 1.16 -19.43 -9.67
N ARG A 251 2.42 -19.20 -10.11
CA ARG A 251 3.65 -19.67 -9.45
C ARG A 251 4.51 -18.49 -9.05
N LYS A 252 4.98 -18.50 -7.81
CA LYS A 252 5.92 -17.51 -7.27
C LYS A 252 7.17 -18.18 -6.74
N LYS A 253 8.32 -17.52 -6.97
CA LYS A 253 9.62 -17.88 -6.38
C LYS A 253 10.31 -16.62 -5.94
N PHE A 254 10.89 -16.64 -4.74
CA PHE A 254 11.68 -15.51 -4.28
C PHE A 254 12.90 -15.98 -3.49
N LEU A 255 13.96 -15.17 -3.56
CA LEU A 255 15.17 -15.29 -2.77
C LEU A 255 15.59 -13.89 -2.34
N TYR A 256 15.66 -13.68 -1.05
CA TYR A 256 16.26 -12.52 -0.42
C TYR A 256 17.47 -12.97 0.38
N ALA A 257 18.61 -12.33 0.17
CA ALA A 257 19.82 -12.61 0.92
C ALA A 257 20.48 -11.29 1.31
N THR A 258 20.92 -11.18 2.55
CA THR A 258 21.65 -10.01 3.03
C THR A 258 22.77 -10.41 3.98
N VAL A 259 23.85 -9.64 3.94
CA VAL A 259 25.00 -9.79 4.83
C VAL A 259 25.26 -8.44 5.50
N ALA A 260 25.37 -8.45 6.80
CA ALA A 260 25.77 -7.31 7.61
C ALA A 260 27.21 -7.49 8.11
N ALA A 261 28.05 -6.49 7.88
CA ALA A 261 29.44 -6.46 8.33
C ALA A 261 29.67 -5.24 9.23
N ASP A 262 30.03 -5.45 10.49
CA ASP A 262 30.48 -4.38 11.38
C ASP A 262 31.92 -4.03 11.02
N LEU A 263 32.09 -2.95 10.26
CA LEU A 263 33.40 -2.45 9.82
C LEU A 263 34.19 -1.84 10.97
N THR A 264 33.48 -1.24 11.91
CA THR A 264 33.94 -0.75 13.20
C THR A 264 32.86 -0.97 14.24
N GLU A 265 33.11 -0.66 15.51
CA GLU A 265 32.11 -0.73 16.57
C GLU A 265 30.86 0.13 16.27
N ASN A 266 31.03 1.20 15.50
CA ASN A 266 30.00 2.19 15.22
C ASN A 266 29.55 2.20 13.74
N THR A 267 30.10 1.36 12.89
CA THR A 267 29.82 1.37 11.44
C THR A 267 29.47 -0.01 10.94
N THR A 268 28.26 -0.17 10.41
CA THR A 268 27.76 -1.40 9.80
C THR A 268 27.50 -1.20 8.31
N LEU A 269 27.93 -2.14 7.48
CA LEU A 269 27.63 -2.21 6.06
C LEU A 269 26.72 -3.42 5.81
N ASP A 270 25.51 -3.16 5.29
CA ASP A 270 24.59 -4.18 4.80
C ASP A 270 24.66 -4.27 3.28
N LEU A 271 24.84 -5.47 2.75
CA LEU A 271 24.78 -5.78 1.33
C LEU A 271 23.72 -6.83 1.09
N GLY A 272 22.90 -6.67 0.06
CA GLY A 272 21.84 -7.65 -0.17
C GLY A 272 21.38 -7.76 -1.62
N TYR A 273 20.65 -8.84 -1.85
CA TYR A 273 20.05 -9.21 -3.12
C TYR A 273 18.60 -9.68 -2.90
N ASP A 274 17.69 -9.21 -3.73
CA ASP A 274 16.28 -9.58 -3.75
C ASP A 274 15.91 -10.03 -5.17
N TYR A 275 15.47 -11.26 -5.31
CA TYR A 275 15.00 -11.89 -6.52
C TYR A 275 13.55 -12.33 -6.34
N GLN A 276 12.67 -11.92 -7.22
CA GLN A 276 11.27 -12.33 -7.20
C GLN A 276 10.80 -12.63 -8.63
N SER A 277 10.23 -13.81 -8.81
CA SER A 277 9.65 -14.26 -10.08
C SER A 277 8.21 -14.68 -9.85
N ARG A 278 7.33 -14.21 -10.71
CA ARG A 278 5.93 -14.59 -10.77
C ARG A 278 5.58 -14.97 -12.18
N ASN A 279 5.00 -16.15 -12.34
CA ASN A 279 4.44 -16.63 -13.60
C ASN A 279 2.95 -16.88 -13.39
N THR A 280 2.13 -16.32 -14.26
CA THR A 280 0.68 -16.48 -14.24
C THR A 280 0.21 -16.95 -15.61
N ASP A 281 -0.52 -18.05 -15.64
CA ASP A 281 -1.21 -18.59 -16.79
C ASP A 281 -2.70 -18.23 -16.70
N GLY A 282 -3.38 -17.97 -17.81
CA GLY A 282 -4.79 -17.60 -17.86
C GLY A 282 -5.16 -16.26 -17.19
N PRO A 283 -4.30 -15.22 -17.15
CA PRO A 283 -4.65 -13.95 -16.54
C PRO A 283 -5.77 -13.25 -17.31
N THR A 284 -6.66 -12.58 -16.58
CA THR A 284 -7.67 -11.72 -17.19
C THR A 284 -7.07 -10.40 -17.66
N TRP A 285 -7.66 -9.78 -18.68
CA TRP A 285 -7.39 -8.39 -19.06
C TRP A 285 -8.70 -7.60 -19.06
N GLY A 286 -8.96 -6.83 -18.03
CA GLY A 286 -10.26 -6.25 -17.75
C GLY A 286 -11.25 -7.26 -17.16
N GLY A 287 -12.54 -6.97 -17.28
CA GLY A 287 -13.65 -7.81 -16.81
C GLY A 287 -14.45 -8.42 -17.94
N LEU A 288 -15.36 -9.31 -17.59
CA LEU A 288 -16.36 -9.89 -18.49
C LEU A 288 -17.36 -8.81 -18.96
N PRO A 289 -17.90 -8.88 -20.18
CA PRO A 289 -18.93 -7.96 -20.69
C PRO A 289 -20.17 -7.88 -19.78
N LEU A 290 -20.69 -6.68 -19.55
CA LEU A 290 -21.83 -6.49 -18.64
C LEU A 290 -23.18 -6.83 -19.28
N TRP A 291 -23.31 -6.64 -20.59
CA TRP A 291 -24.57 -6.74 -21.32
C TRP A 291 -24.46 -7.59 -22.57
N TYR A 292 -25.55 -8.20 -22.93
CA TYR A 292 -25.80 -8.67 -24.29
C TYR A 292 -26.13 -7.49 -25.21
N SER A 293 -26.02 -7.69 -26.54
CA SER A 293 -26.30 -6.66 -27.55
C SER A 293 -27.74 -6.11 -27.50
N ASN A 294 -28.69 -6.86 -26.95
CA ASN A 294 -30.07 -6.44 -26.72
C ASN A 294 -30.28 -5.60 -25.43
N GLY A 295 -29.21 -5.34 -24.66
CA GLY A 295 -29.25 -4.57 -23.42
C GLY A 295 -29.59 -5.38 -22.16
N SER A 296 -29.88 -6.66 -22.25
CA SER A 296 -30.03 -7.50 -21.06
C SER A 296 -28.68 -7.78 -20.41
N LYS A 297 -28.67 -7.91 -19.07
CA LYS A 297 -27.43 -8.19 -18.32
C LYS A 297 -27.03 -9.66 -18.46
N ILE A 298 -25.74 -9.88 -18.57
CA ILE A 298 -25.15 -11.21 -18.57
C ILE A 298 -24.96 -11.65 -17.13
N HIS A 299 -25.32 -12.90 -16.84
CA HIS A 299 -25.03 -13.56 -15.57
C HIS A 299 -23.86 -14.52 -15.77
N TYR A 300 -22.87 -14.41 -14.91
CA TYR A 300 -21.66 -15.23 -14.94
C TYR A 300 -21.51 -16.01 -13.64
N ASP A 301 -20.88 -17.15 -13.72
CA ASP A 301 -20.36 -17.85 -12.57
C ASP A 301 -19.06 -17.19 -12.09
N ARG A 302 -18.73 -17.36 -10.82
CA ARG A 302 -17.50 -16.77 -10.24
C ARG A 302 -16.22 -17.30 -10.90
N SER A 303 -16.28 -18.49 -11.48
CA SER A 303 -15.18 -19.15 -12.17
C SER A 303 -14.95 -18.65 -13.59
N ASP A 304 -15.92 -17.93 -14.18
CA ASP A 304 -15.83 -17.51 -15.57
C ASP A 304 -14.60 -16.62 -15.83
N ASN A 305 -13.82 -17.03 -16.83
CA ASN A 305 -12.58 -16.37 -17.21
C ASN A 305 -12.64 -15.90 -18.68
N PRO A 306 -12.51 -14.58 -18.95
CA PRO A 306 -12.49 -14.09 -20.33
C PRO A 306 -11.19 -14.36 -21.09
N SER A 307 -10.16 -14.90 -20.44
CA SER A 307 -8.85 -15.16 -21.06
C SER A 307 -8.88 -16.34 -22.03
N ALA A 308 -7.88 -16.40 -22.91
CA ALA A 308 -7.60 -17.57 -23.74
C ALA A 308 -6.52 -18.46 -23.12
N ASP A 309 -6.45 -19.71 -23.54
CA ASP A 309 -5.50 -20.71 -23.02
C ASP A 309 -4.03 -20.33 -23.21
N TRP A 310 -3.72 -19.54 -24.25
CA TRP A 310 -2.37 -19.06 -24.54
C TRP A 310 -1.96 -17.81 -23.74
N THR A 311 -2.86 -17.24 -22.93
CA THR A 311 -2.55 -16.00 -22.18
C THR A 311 -1.63 -16.26 -20.99
N HIS A 312 -0.74 -15.30 -20.74
CA HIS A 312 0.14 -15.35 -19.56
C HIS A 312 0.56 -13.94 -19.14
N TYR A 313 0.99 -13.81 -17.89
CA TYR A 313 1.62 -12.59 -17.36
C TYR A 313 2.77 -12.97 -16.43
N ASN A 314 4.00 -12.83 -16.92
CA ASN A 314 5.22 -13.19 -16.22
C ASN A 314 5.97 -11.94 -15.78
N ILE A 315 6.40 -11.88 -14.53
CA ILE A 315 7.21 -10.79 -13.99
C ILE A 315 8.46 -11.35 -13.34
N LEU A 316 9.58 -10.68 -13.58
CA LEU A 316 10.84 -10.94 -12.92
C LEU A 316 11.41 -9.63 -12.37
N SER A 317 11.72 -9.59 -11.08
CA SER A 317 12.35 -8.45 -10.41
C SER A 317 13.62 -8.88 -9.70
N ARG A 318 14.69 -8.12 -9.90
CA ARG A 318 16.01 -8.31 -9.29
C ARG A 318 16.45 -6.99 -8.69
N LYS A 319 16.86 -7.01 -7.42
CA LYS A 319 17.37 -5.81 -6.74
C LYS A 319 18.66 -6.14 -6.03
N VAL A 320 19.66 -5.30 -6.19
CA VAL A 320 20.85 -5.29 -5.33
C VAL A 320 20.82 -4.00 -4.51
N PHE A 321 21.27 -4.09 -3.25
CA PHE A 321 21.32 -2.92 -2.40
C PHE A 321 22.52 -2.94 -1.48
N ALA A 322 22.90 -1.74 -1.03
CA ALA A 322 23.96 -1.53 -0.06
C ALA A 322 23.53 -0.40 0.88
N ASN A 323 23.63 -0.63 2.18
CA ASN A 323 23.31 0.36 3.22
C ASN A 323 24.51 0.47 4.16
N LEU A 324 25.07 1.67 4.30
CA LEU A 324 26.11 1.98 5.27
C LEU A 324 25.49 2.85 6.37
N THR A 325 25.61 2.42 7.61
CA THR A 325 25.18 3.16 8.78
C THR A 325 26.36 3.37 9.71
N THR A 326 26.59 4.64 10.10
CA THR A 326 27.60 5.01 11.09
C THR A 326 26.94 5.80 12.22
N ASN A 327 27.07 5.33 13.43
CA ASN A 327 26.59 5.99 14.65
C ASN A 327 27.78 6.65 15.36
N PHE A 328 27.60 7.89 15.81
CA PHE A 328 28.62 8.66 16.51
C PHE A 328 28.24 8.82 17.97
N ASP A 329 29.22 8.88 18.86
CA ASP A 329 29.02 8.99 20.33
C ASP A 329 28.23 10.23 20.75
N ASN A 330 28.18 11.26 19.91
CA ASN A 330 27.41 12.47 20.15
C ASN A 330 25.93 12.37 19.70
N GLY A 331 25.46 11.16 19.39
CA GLY A 331 24.08 10.89 18.97
C GLY A 331 23.79 11.20 17.49
N TRP A 332 24.79 11.59 16.70
CA TRP A 332 24.63 11.71 15.25
C TRP A 332 24.71 10.35 14.56
N GLN A 333 23.96 10.22 13.50
CA GLN A 333 23.99 9.05 12.62
C GLN A 333 24.15 9.52 11.17
N VAL A 334 24.99 8.86 10.40
CA VAL A 334 25.12 9.02 8.96
C VAL A 334 24.67 7.72 8.28
N ARG A 335 23.83 7.86 7.27
CA ARG A 335 23.40 6.72 6.43
C ARG A 335 23.66 7.02 4.95
N VAL A 336 24.13 6.00 4.25
CA VAL A 336 24.26 6.01 2.78
C VAL A 336 23.62 4.74 2.27
N ASN A 337 22.52 4.91 1.54
CA ASN A 337 21.74 3.81 1.01
C ASN A 337 21.79 3.84 -0.53
N GLY A 338 22.02 2.69 -1.15
CA GLY A 338 22.04 2.54 -2.60
C GLY A 338 21.24 1.33 -3.04
N THR A 339 20.52 1.45 -4.15
CA THR A 339 19.81 0.32 -4.76
C THR A 339 19.89 0.37 -6.28
N HIS A 340 20.01 -0.82 -6.88
CA HIS A 340 19.82 -1.01 -8.31
C HIS A 340 18.76 -2.07 -8.52
N THR A 341 17.73 -1.73 -9.27
CA THR A 341 16.59 -2.60 -9.57
C THR A 341 16.50 -2.81 -11.08
N GLU A 342 16.34 -4.06 -11.48
CA GLU A 342 15.92 -4.43 -12.83
C GLU A 342 14.65 -5.26 -12.71
N SER A 343 13.60 -4.83 -13.39
CA SER A 343 12.33 -5.56 -13.43
C SER A 343 11.85 -5.64 -14.88
N ASP A 344 11.44 -6.82 -15.28
CA ASP A 344 10.89 -7.08 -16.60
C ASP A 344 9.56 -7.83 -16.49
N PHE A 345 8.72 -7.64 -17.49
CA PHE A 345 7.53 -8.45 -17.67
C PHE A 345 7.38 -8.88 -19.13
N ASP A 346 6.75 -10.04 -19.31
CA ASP A 346 6.29 -10.58 -20.60
C ASP A 346 4.84 -11.02 -20.41
N SER A 347 3.90 -10.45 -21.20
CA SER A 347 2.49 -10.75 -21.06
C SER A 347 1.79 -10.89 -22.40
N LYS A 348 1.05 -11.98 -22.60
CA LYS A 348 0.07 -12.17 -23.67
C LYS A 348 -1.32 -12.11 -23.06
N LEU A 349 -2.13 -11.21 -23.56
CA LEU A 349 -3.42 -10.89 -22.97
C LEU A 349 -4.50 -10.84 -24.05
N LEU A 350 -5.75 -11.15 -23.67
CA LEU A 350 -6.91 -11.03 -24.52
C LEU A 350 -7.98 -10.19 -23.82
N TYR A 351 -8.47 -9.17 -24.54
CA TYR A 351 -9.53 -8.28 -24.09
C TYR A 351 -10.69 -8.31 -25.09
N MET A 352 -11.92 -8.57 -24.59
CA MET A 352 -13.12 -8.56 -25.41
C MET A 352 -13.74 -7.17 -25.47
N THR A 353 -14.08 -6.72 -26.67
CA THR A 353 -14.85 -5.49 -26.91
C THR A 353 -16.19 -5.82 -27.53
N GLY A 354 -17.16 -4.89 -27.43
CA GLY A 354 -18.52 -5.09 -27.97
C GLY A 354 -19.41 -5.91 -27.05
N TYR A 355 -20.53 -6.35 -27.59
CA TYR A 355 -21.58 -7.03 -26.86
C TYR A 355 -21.98 -8.32 -27.58
N PRO A 356 -21.97 -9.49 -26.91
CA PRO A 356 -22.41 -10.74 -27.53
C PRO A 356 -23.92 -10.76 -27.71
N ASP A 357 -24.41 -11.41 -28.75
CA ASP A 357 -25.84 -11.70 -28.94
C ASP A 357 -26.31 -12.75 -27.90
N GLN A 358 -27.46 -12.53 -27.31
CA GLN A 358 -27.94 -13.38 -26.22
C GLN A 358 -28.21 -14.83 -26.68
N THR A 359 -28.61 -15.03 -27.94
CA THR A 359 -29.02 -16.34 -28.46
C THR A 359 -27.85 -17.10 -29.06
N THR A 360 -26.99 -16.42 -29.78
CA THR A 360 -25.90 -17.02 -30.56
C THR A 360 -24.54 -16.91 -29.87
N GLY A 361 -24.42 -16.06 -28.86
CA GLY A 361 -23.14 -15.75 -28.23
C GLY A 361 -22.16 -14.97 -29.12
N ILE A 362 -22.49 -14.72 -30.38
CA ILE A 362 -21.59 -14.04 -31.33
C ILE A 362 -21.58 -12.55 -31.02
N PHE A 363 -20.38 -11.96 -30.95
CA PHE A 363 -20.21 -10.52 -30.77
C PHE A 363 -20.75 -9.76 -32.00
N ASP A 364 -21.28 -8.56 -31.76
CA ASP A 364 -21.77 -7.67 -32.79
C ASP A 364 -20.64 -7.23 -33.77
N SER A 365 -21.00 -6.53 -34.84
CA SER A 365 -20.02 -6.11 -35.88
C SER A 365 -18.94 -5.13 -35.37
N ASN A 366 -19.12 -4.53 -34.21
CA ASN A 366 -18.14 -3.67 -33.52
C ASN A 366 -17.34 -4.44 -32.46
N GLY A 367 -17.72 -5.69 -32.20
CA GLY A 367 -17.05 -6.55 -31.24
C GLY A 367 -15.84 -7.24 -31.85
N TYR A 368 -14.80 -7.41 -31.05
CA TYR A 368 -13.59 -8.15 -31.42
C TYR A 368 -12.80 -8.54 -30.17
N GLY A 369 -11.95 -9.54 -30.31
CA GLY A 369 -10.92 -9.86 -29.33
C GLY A 369 -9.66 -9.06 -29.63
N TYR A 370 -9.26 -8.19 -28.72
CA TYR A 370 -8.00 -7.48 -28.81
C TYR A 370 -6.91 -8.32 -28.14
N ALA A 371 -6.08 -8.97 -28.94
CA ALA A 371 -4.95 -9.75 -28.47
C ALA A 371 -3.70 -8.86 -28.42
N GLY A 372 -3.07 -8.82 -27.25
CA GLY A 372 -1.87 -8.00 -27.03
C GLY A 372 -0.73 -8.81 -26.43
N TRP A 373 0.44 -8.74 -27.05
CA TRP A 373 1.69 -9.24 -26.50
C TRP A 373 2.56 -8.05 -26.11
N TYR A 374 2.87 -7.93 -24.81
CA TYR A 374 3.59 -6.79 -24.24
C TYR A 374 4.84 -7.24 -23.53
N LYS A 375 5.90 -6.46 -23.69
CA LYS A 375 7.16 -6.60 -22.93
C LYS A 375 7.54 -5.27 -22.33
N GLY A 376 7.93 -5.28 -21.08
CA GLY A 376 8.46 -4.11 -20.39
C GLY A 376 9.77 -4.41 -19.70
N LEU A 377 10.66 -3.42 -19.71
CA LEU A 377 11.88 -3.41 -18.93
C LEU A 377 11.96 -2.09 -18.17
N ARG A 378 12.14 -2.19 -16.86
CA ARG A 378 12.43 -1.05 -15.99
C ARG A 378 13.74 -1.28 -15.29
N THR A 379 14.67 -0.34 -15.44
CA THR A 379 15.89 -0.30 -14.63
C THR A 379 15.89 0.97 -13.78
N GLN A 380 16.23 0.85 -12.51
CA GLN A 380 16.34 1.99 -11.61
C GLN A 380 17.60 1.89 -10.78
N THR A 381 18.37 2.98 -10.72
CA THR A 381 19.47 3.14 -9.75
C THR A 381 19.13 4.34 -8.89
N ALA A 382 19.17 4.16 -7.58
CA ALA A 382 18.93 5.24 -6.62
C ALA A 382 19.95 5.20 -5.49
N VAL A 383 20.35 6.39 -5.03
CA VAL A 383 21.24 6.58 -3.89
C VAL A 383 20.66 7.68 -3.03
N ASP A 384 20.68 7.49 -1.72
CA ASP A 384 20.29 8.45 -0.72
C ASP A 384 21.35 8.50 0.38
N ALA A 385 21.80 9.72 0.73
CA ALA A 385 22.78 9.93 1.77
C ALA A 385 22.31 11.04 2.71
N TYR A 386 22.26 10.76 4.01
CA TYR A 386 21.82 11.74 4.99
C TYR A 386 22.53 11.60 6.33
N ALA A 387 22.54 12.70 7.06
CA ALA A 387 22.92 12.75 8.46
C ALA A 387 21.71 13.17 9.31
N THR A 388 21.55 12.55 10.47
CA THR A 388 20.55 12.92 11.46
C THR A 388 21.14 12.91 12.85
N GLY A 389 20.69 13.80 13.72
CA GLY A 389 21.20 13.84 15.07
C GLY A 389 20.70 15.05 15.87
N PRO A 390 21.06 15.09 17.16
CA PRO A 390 20.70 16.17 18.07
C PRO A 390 21.59 17.40 17.84
N PHE A 391 21.05 18.58 18.10
CA PHE A 391 21.81 19.83 18.21
C PHE A 391 21.21 20.72 19.30
N GLU A 392 22.01 21.56 19.88
CA GLU A 392 21.57 22.48 20.92
C GLU A 392 21.40 23.91 20.36
N MET A 393 20.28 24.52 20.69
CA MET A 393 20.01 25.93 20.37
C MET A 393 19.03 26.49 21.41
N PHE A 394 19.30 27.74 21.84
CA PHE A 394 18.50 28.45 22.85
C PHE A 394 18.32 27.66 24.17
N GLY A 395 19.34 26.90 24.58
CA GLY A 395 19.31 26.08 25.81
C GLY A 395 18.40 24.85 25.77
N ARG A 396 17.99 24.43 24.56
CA ARG A 396 17.18 23.24 24.34
C ARG A 396 17.83 22.32 23.30
N GLN A 397 17.58 21.03 23.46
CA GLN A 397 17.97 20.02 22.48
C GLN A 397 16.92 19.93 21.37
N HIS A 398 17.38 19.89 20.14
CA HIS A 398 16.63 19.79 18.91
C HIS A 398 17.14 18.59 18.09
N GLN A 399 16.44 18.22 17.04
CA GLN A 399 16.85 17.16 16.11
C GLN A 399 16.92 17.72 14.69
N LEU A 400 17.90 17.29 13.91
CA LEU A 400 18.09 17.66 12.51
C LEU A 400 18.24 16.40 11.67
N VAL A 401 17.68 16.44 10.47
CA VAL A 401 18.05 15.56 9.37
C VAL A 401 18.36 16.44 8.15
N ALA A 402 19.45 16.12 7.44
CA ALA A 402 19.78 16.74 6.17
C ALA A 402 20.42 15.71 5.25
N GLY A 403 20.04 15.75 3.97
CA GLY A 403 20.52 14.74 3.02
C GLY A 403 20.36 15.15 1.57
N VAL A 404 20.88 14.29 0.71
CA VAL A 404 20.80 14.37 -0.74
C VAL A 404 20.41 13.03 -1.31
N ASP A 405 19.65 13.04 -2.40
CA ASP A 405 19.35 11.82 -3.13
C ASP A 405 19.47 12.02 -4.65
N TYR A 406 19.69 10.90 -5.31
CA TYR A 406 19.72 10.79 -6.76
C TYR A 406 19.02 9.52 -7.17
N SER A 407 18.15 9.61 -8.18
CA SER A 407 17.58 8.44 -8.85
C SER A 407 17.60 8.62 -10.37
N ARG A 408 17.81 7.50 -11.06
CA ARG A 408 17.67 7.37 -12.50
C ARG A 408 16.86 6.13 -12.81
N GLN A 409 15.74 6.29 -13.49
CA GLN A 409 14.86 5.22 -13.94
C GLN A 409 14.77 5.24 -15.47
N ARG A 410 14.92 4.10 -16.12
CA ARG A 410 14.66 3.90 -17.54
C ARG A 410 13.53 2.88 -17.66
N ASN A 411 12.53 3.25 -18.46
CA ASN A 411 11.43 2.37 -18.83
C ASN A 411 11.46 2.16 -20.33
N ARG A 412 11.24 0.93 -20.78
CA ARG A 412 11.10 0.56 -22.18
C ARG A 412 9.95 -0.40 -22.33
N TYR A 413 9.02 -0.09 -23.23
CA TYR A 413 7.84 -0.91 -23.50
C TYR A 413 7.76 -1.23 -24.98
N LEU A 414 7.54 -2.52 -25.27
CA LEU A 414 7.31 -3.05 -26.59
C LEU A 414 5.92 -3.67 -26.64
N TYR A 415 5.31 -3.67 -27.81
CA TYR A 415 4.04 -4.34 -28.04
C TYR A 415 3.98 -4.98 -29.41
N SER A 416 3.17 -6.01 -29.51
CA SER A 416 2.66 -6.62 -30.76
C SER A 416 1.20 -6.90 -30.52
N THR A 417 0.33 -6.54 -31.46
CA THR A 417 -1.12 -6.68 -31.27
C THR A 417 -1.76 -7.30 -32.49
N SER A 418 -2.80 -8.08 -32.27
CA SER A 418 -3.62 -8.71 -33.27
C SER A 418 -5.09 -8.59 -32.89
N ILE A 419 -5.97 -8.74 -33.86
CA ILE A 419 -7.42 -8.67 -33.66
C ILE A 419 -8.01 -10.04 -34.02
N LEU A 420 -8.82 -10.57 -33.13
CA LEU A 420 -9.66 -11.73 -33.37
C LEU A 420 -11.05 -11.26 -33.76
N SER A 421 -11.54 -11.67 -34.92
CA SER A 421 -12.91 -11.37 -35.38
C SER A 421 -13.96 -12.07 -34.49
N PRO A 422 -15.23 -11.62 -34.50
CA PRO A 422 -16.31 -12.32 -33.83
C PRO A 422 -16.44 -13.80 -34.20
N ALA A 423 -16.11 -14.16 -35.45
CA ALA A 423 -16.16 -15.53 -35.93
C ALA A 423 -15.02 -16.40 -35.37
N GLU A 424 -13.84 -15.83 -35.11
CA GLU A 424 -12.72 -16.51 -34.46
C GLU A 424 -12.96 -16.68 -32.97
N ILE A 425 -13.60 -15.70 -32.31
CA ILE A 425 -14.01 -15.80 -30.89
C ILE A 425 -15.07 -16.89 -30.72
N GLY A 426 -16.04 -16.97 -31.63
CA GLY A 426 -17.12 -17.92 -31.59
C GLY A 426 -18.23 -17.59 -30.58
N ASP A 427 -18.87 -18.62 -30.04
CA ASP A 427 -20.00 -18.51 -29.12
C ASP A 427 -19.52 -18.16 -27.69
N TRP A 428 -19.73 -16.91 -27.27
CA TRP A 428 -19.41 -16.42 -25.93
C TRP A 428 -20.21 -17.12 -24.80
N ASN A 429 -21.42 -17.61 -25.09
CA ASN A 429 -22.25 -18.29 -24.10
C ASN A 429 -21.66 -19.67 -23.71
N SER A 430 -20.74 -20.20 -24.52
CA SER A 430 -19.99 -21.44 -24.24
C SER A 430 -18.47 -21.21 -24.23
N TRP A 431 -18.04 -20.00 -23.89
CA TRP A 431 -16.62 -19.61 -23.90
C TRP A 431 -15.80 -20.51 -22.97
N SER A 432 -14.79 -21.15 -23.53
CA SER A 432 -13.89 -22.08 -22.82
C SER A 432 -12.43 -21.59 -22.77
N GLY A 433 -12.10 -20.51 -23.51
CA GLY A 433 -10.72 -20.07 -23.70
C GLY A 433 -10.00 -20.75 -24.87
N ASP A 434 -10.60 -21.78 -25.46
CA ASP A 434 -10.05 -22.54 -26.60
C ASP A 434 -10.24 -21.74 -27.90
N VAL A 435 -9.36 -20.75 -28.07
CA VAL A 435 -9.23 -19.96 -29.30
C VAL A 435 -7.78 -19.98 -29.73
N ALA A 436 -7.56 -20.10 -31.05
CA ALA A 436 -6.20 -20.15 -31.59
C ALA A 436 -5.41 -18.88 -31.23
N GLU A 437 -4.16 -19.07 -30.82
CA GLU A 437 -3.24 -17.96 -30.64
C GLU A 437 -3.02 -17.27 -31.99
N PRO A 438 -3.21 -15.94 -32.11
CA PRO A 438 -3.06 -15.25 -33.37
C PRO A 438 -1.59 -15.16 -33.80
N ASP A 439 -1.35 -14.98 -35.09
CA ASP A 439 -0.04 -14.59 -35.57
C ASP A 439 0.32 -13.20 -35.05
N TRP A 440 1.53 -13.08 -34.52
CA TRP A 440 2.01 -11.86 -33.89
C TRP A 440 2.84 -11.03 -34.90
N PRO A 441 2.41 -9.79 -35.23
CA PRO A 441 3.20 -8.88 -36.03
C PRO A 441 4.57 -8.55 -35.42
N ALA A 442 5.41 -7.87 -36.19
CA ALA A 442 6.70 -7.40 -35.69
C ALA A 442 6.53 -6.47 -34.47
N TRP A 443 7.44 -6.58 -33.52
CA TRP A 443 7.48 -5.74 -32.32
C TRP A 443 7.57 -4.25 -32.65
N LEU A 444 6.75 -3.46 -32.00
CA LEU A 444 6.77 -2.00 -32.05
C LEU A 444 7.20 -1.43 -30.70
N LEU A 445 7.93 -0.34 -30.75
CA LEU A 445 8.26 0.43 -29.55
C LEU A 445 7.04 1.25 -29.13
N SER A 446 6.49 0.98 -27.94
CA SER A 446 5.43 1.79 -27.35
C SER A 446 6.00 3.06 -26.74
N SER A 447 6.99 2.90 -25.85
CA SER A 447 7.73 4.02 -25.30
C SER A 447 9.09 3.62 -24.75
N GLU A 448 10.00 4.59 -24.74
CA GLU A 448 11.28 4.49 -24.06
C GLU A 448 11.60 5.83 -23.39
N ASP A 449 11.69 5.84 -22.06
CA ASP A 449 11.82 7.05 -21.29
C ASP A 449 12.88 6.90 -20.18
N THR A 450 13.65 7.96 -19.98
CA THR A 450 14.59 8.06 -18.86
C THR A 450 14.17 9.20 -17.93
N ILE A 451 13.88 8.86 -16.68
CA ILE A 451 13.52 9.81 -15.64
C ILE A 451 14.70 9.94 -14.69
N ARG A 452 15.07 11.17 -14.32
CA ARG A 452 16.10 11.47 -13.31
C ARG A 452 15.55 12.43 -12.28
N GLN A 453 15.90 12.17 -11.04
CA GLN A 453 15.64 13.08 -9.93
C GLN A 453 16.95 13.30 -9.18
N LYS A 454 17.20 14.55 -8.79
CA LYS A 454 18.27 14.95 -7.88
C LYS A 454 17.65 15.85 -6.84
N ALA A 455 17.93 15.60 -5.57
CA ALA A 455 17.36 16.43 -4.54
C ALA A 455 18.34 16.69 -3.38
N GLY A 456 18.13 17.82 -2.72
CA GLY A 456 18.63 18.09 -1.39
C GLY A 456 17.46 18.39 -0.47
N TYR A 457 17.48 17.87 0.74
CA TYR A 457 16.42 18.04 1.73
C TYR A 457 16.97 18.25 3.12
N ALA A 458 16.20 18.96 3.93
CA ALA A 458 16.48 19.09 5.36
C ALA A 458 15.15 19.24 6.13
N ALA A 459 15.12 18.71 7.34
CA ALA A 459 14.06 18.95 8.29
C ALA A 459 14.62 18.98 9.72
N ALA A 460 14.06 19.85 10.56
CA ALA A 460 14.43 19.94 11.96
C ALA A 460 13.20 19.90 12.84
N ARG A 461 13.30 19.19 13.97
CA ARG A 461 12.36 19.23 15.08
C ARG A 461 12.90 20.17 16.14
N PHE A 462 12.22 21.28 16.33
CA PHE A 462 12.54 22.29 17.34
C PHE A 462 11.67 22.07 18.57
N SER A 463 12.25 21.80 19.72
CA SER A 463 11.58 21.81 21.00
C SER A 463 11.42 23.27 21.46
N LEU A 464 10.28 23.90 21.13
CA LEU A 464 10.02 25.32 21.42
C LEU A 464 9.77 25.56 22.90
N THR A 465 8.97 24.69 23.51
CA THR A 465 8.74 24.59 24.96
C THR A 465 8.69 23.11 25.33
N ASP A 466 8.53 22.77 26.60
CA ASP A 466 8.44 21.37 27.01
C ASP A 466 7.27 20.63 26.29
N PRO A 467 6.03 21.20 26.22
CA PRO A 467 4.94 20.55 25.55
C PRO A 467 4.83 20.87 24.04
N LEU A 468 5.64 21.81 23.50
CA LEU A 468 5.45 22.28 22.11
C LEU A 468 6.65 22.04 21.25
N SER A 469 6.48 21.24 20.20
CA SER A 469 7.47 21.00 19.16
C SER A 469 7.02 21.52 17.80
N LEU A 470 7.94 22.09 17.04
CA LEU A 470 7.77 22.48 15.64
C LEU A 470 8.68 21.61 14.77
N ILE A 471 8.13 20.94 13.77
CA ILE A 471 8.90 20.30 12.72
C ILE A 471 8.80 21.18 11.48
N ALA A 472 9.93 21.60 10.94
CA ALA A 472 10.00 22.39 9.71
C ALA A 472 11.05 21.82 8.78
N GLY A 473 10.72 21.74 7.50
CA GLY A 473 11.61 21.19 6.50
C GLY A 473 11.27 21.61 5.08
N ALA A 474 12.17 21.34 4.18
CA ALA A 474 11.97 21.52 2.75
C ALA A 474 12.83 20.55 1.94
N ARG A 475 12.36 20.23 0.75
CA ARG A 475 13.09 19.49 -0.26
C ARG A 475 13.13 20.28 -1.56
N TYR A 476 14.32 20.47 -2.13
CA TYR A 476 14.51 20.97 -3.48
C TYR A 476 14.76 19.80 -4.41
N THR A 477 13.94 19.64 -5.43
CA THR A 477 14.03 18.54 -6.41
C THR A 477 14.23 19.09 -7.80
N GLN A 478 15.22 18.57 -8.50
CA GLN A 478 15.40 18.71 -9.95
C GLN A 478 14.92 17.42 -10.60
N TYR A 479 13.92 17.53 -11.45
CA TYR A 479 13.31 16.41 -12.21
C TYR A 479 13.57 16.61 -13.69
N SER A 480 13.98 15.55 -14.38
CA SER A 480 14.00 15.50 -15.84
C SER A 480 13.42 14.19 -16.34
N ALA A 481 12.68 14.28 -17.45
CA ALA A 481 12.19 13.13 -18.19
C ALA A 481 12.51 13.36 -19.67
N HIS A 482 13.19 12.40 -20.29
CA HIS A 482 13.57 12.42 -21.70
C HIS A 482 13.20 11.12 -22.35
N GLY A 483 12.56 11.19 -23.51
CA GLY A 483 12.17 10.01 -24.27
C GLY A 483 10.90 10.21 -25.09
N THR A 484 10.18 9.11 -25.30
CA THR A 484 9.01 9.07 -26.17
C THR A 484 7.82 9.84 -25.61
N LEU A 485 7.59 9.74 -24.28
CA LEU A 485 6.41 10.32 -23.62
C LEU A 485 6.59 11.79 -23.26
N ALA A 486 7.80 12.20 -22.93
CA ALA A 486 8.08 13.56 -22.51
C ALA A 486 9.55 13.95 -22.77
N ASP A 487 9.77 15.23 -22.99
CA ASP A 487 11.09 15.87 -22.96
C ASP A 487 10.96 17.14 -22.12
N THR A 488 11.15 17.02 -20.81
CA THR A 488 10.85 18.09 -19.85
C THR A 488 11.81 18.10 -18.68
N GLU A 489 12.10 19.31 -18.21
CA GLU A 489 12.84 19.56 -16.97
C GLU A 489 12.00 20.43 -16.04
N LYS A 490 11.92 20.09 -14.78
CA LYS A 490 11.16 20.82 -13.77
C LYS A 490 11.94 20.85 -12.46
N ASN A 491 11.92 22.01 -11.81
CA ASN A 491 12.45 22.17 -10.46
C ASN A 491 11.31 22.52 -9.52
N ASN A 492 11.34 22.00 -8.30
CA ASN A 492 10.32 22.30 -7.30
C ASN A 492 10.92 22.35 -5.90
N ILE A 493 10.36 23.23 -5.07
CA ILE A 493 10.59 23.23 -3.63
C ILE A 493 9.31 22.68 -2.97
N THR A 494 9.48 21.65 -2.16
CA THR A 494 8.40 20.99 -1.44
C THR A 494 8.55 21.29 0.04
N PRO A 495 7.79 22.25 0.60
CA PRO A 495 7.82 22.58 2.01
C PRO A 495 7.07 21.55 2.87
N TYR A 496 7.50 21.45 4.11
CA TYR A 496 6.91 20.66 5.18
C TYR A 496 6.88 21.48 6.46
N GLY A 497 5.75 21.45 7.18
CA GLY A 497 5.64 22.08 8.48
C GLY A 497 4.63 21.34 9.36
N GLY A 498 4.96 21.18 10.64
CA GLY A 498 4.05 20.54 11.59
C GLY A 498 4.30 21.02 13.01
N LEU A 499 3.24 21.20 13.76
CA LEU A 499 3.24 21.50 15.18
C LEU A 499 2.71 20.29 15.93
N VAL A 500 3.36 19.94 17.03
CA VAL A 500 2.91 18.92 17.98
C VAL A 500 2.88 19.56 19.36
N TYR A 501 1.74 19.47 20.03
CA TYR A 501 1.54 19.96 21.39
C TYR A 501 1.15 18.80 22.31
N ASP A 502 2.01 18.47 23.26
CA ASP A 502 1.76 17.46 24.28
C ASP A 502 0.77 18.02 25.30
N ILE A 503 -0.45 17.50 25.26
CA ILE A 503 -1.52 17.88 26.22
C ILE A 503 -1.19 17.31 27.60
N ASN A 504 -0.65 16.10 27.61
CA ASN A 504 -0.13 15.39 28.77
C ASN A 504 0.76 14.23 28.31
N GLU A 505 1.16 13.34 29.23
CA GLU A 505 2.05 12.20 28.97
C GLU A 505 1.50 11.22 27.91
N ASN A 506 0.18 11.12 27.77
CA ASN A 506 -0.47 10.16 26.86
C ASN A 506 -1.04 10.80 25.60
N TYR A 507 -1.38 12.07 25.61
CA TYR A 507 -2.08 12.71 24.49
C TYR A 507 -1.30 13.88 23.91
N SER A 508 -1.28 13.97 22.59
CA SER A 508 -0.80 15.13 21.84
C SER A 508 -1.82 15.60 20.82
N ALA A 509 -1.86 16.90 20.57
CA ALA A 509 -2.55 17.51 19.43
C ALA A 509 -1.51 17.88 18.38
N PHE A 510 -1.89 17.77 17.10
CA PHE A 510 -1.02 18.18 16.02
C PHE A 510 -1.74 18.95 14.93
N ALA A 511 -0.99 19.75 14.18
CA ALA A 511 -1.42 20.34 12.92
C ALA A 511 -0.24 20.37 11.95
N SER A 512 -0.48 20.06 10.67
CA SER A 512 0.57 20.05 9.66
C SER A 512 0.14 20.62 8.32
N TYR A 513 1.14 21.07 7.60
CA TYR A 513 1.09 21.37 6.18
C TYR A 513 2.17 20.56 5.47
N THR A 514 1.77 19.78 4.49
CA THR A 514 2.68 19.01 3.65
C THR A 514 2.34 19.21 2.18
N SER A 515 3.32 18.99 1.31
CA SER A 515 3.09 19.14 -0.12
C SER A 515 3.83 18.07 -0.90
N ILE A 516 3.41 17.90 -2.15
CA ILE A 516 4.03 17.01 -3.14
C ILE A 516 3.80 17.60 -4.53
N PHE A 517 4.64 17.26 -5.48
CA PHE A 517 4.41 17.64 -6.87
C PHE A 517 4.55 16.45 -7.80
N GLN A 518 3.81 16.50 -8.90
CA GLN A 518 3.87 15.50 -9.97
C GLN A 518 4.07 16.19 -11.31
N PRO A 519 5.21 15.98 -11.98
CA PRO A 519 5.39 16.42 -13.35
C PRO A 519 4.34 15.80 -14.26
N GLN A 520 3.87 16.56 -15.25
CA GLN A 520 2.89 16.10 -16.22
C GLN A 520 3.40 16.31 -17.65
N THR A 521 2.95 15.45 -18.54
CA THR A 521 3.38 15.41 -19.96
C THR A 521 2.45 16.21 -20.88
N TYR A 522 1.38 16.80 -20.34
CA TYR A 522 0.42 17.59 -21.11
C TYR A 522 0.99 18.93 -21.55
N ARG A 523 0.66 19.35 -22.78
CA ARG A 523 1.12 20.58 -23.40
C ARG A 523 -0.02 21.58 -23.60
N ASP A 524 0.30 22.86 -23.48
CA ASP A 524 -0.61 23.95 -23.85
C ASP A 524 -0.70 24.12 -25.40
N GLN A 525 -1.54 25.03 -25.86
CA GLN A 525 -1.72 25.30 -27.28
C GLN A 525 -0.44 25.80 -27.97
N GLN A 526 0.48 26.39 -27.23
CA GLN A 526 1.79 26.88 -27.69
C GLN A 526 2.88 25.78 -27.70
N GLY A 527 2.56 24.58 -27.21
CA GLY A 527 3.50 23.45 -27.15
C GLY A 527 4.33 23.39 -25.85
N ASN A 528 4.11 24.28 -24.90
CA ASN A 528 4.81 24.24 -23.61
C ASN A 528 4.21 23.18 -22.69
N TYR A 529 5.04 22.43 -21.98
CA TYR A 529 4.59 21.54 -20.91
C TYR A 529 3.97 22.34 -19.78
N LEU A 530 2.83 21.91 -19.29
CA LEU A 530 2.14 22.52 -18.15
C LEU A 530 3.03 22.49 -16.91
N LYS A 531 2.71 23.37 -15.96
CA LYS A 531 3.32 23.33 -14.62
C LYS A 531 3.03 21.96 -13.98
N PRO A 532 3.93 21.44 -13.12
CA PRO A 532 3.63 20.23 -12.35
C PRO A 532 2.31 20.36 -11.58
N VAL A 533 1.58 19.28 -11.48
CA VAL A 533 0.46 19.17 -10.52
C VAL A 533 1.06 19.28 -9.12
N THR A 534 0.45 20.07 -8.28
CA THR A 534 0.87 20.24 -6.88
C THR A 534 -0.24 19.71 -5.97
N GLY A 535 0.10 18.84 -5.03
CA GLY A 535 -0.77 18.42 -3.94
C GLY A 535 -0.39 19.18 -2.67
N LYS A 536 -1.36 19.82 -2.02
CA LYS A 536 -1.22 20.46 -0.72
C LYS A 536 -2.11 19.74 0.27
N ASP A 537 -1.57 19.34 1.40
CA ASP A 537 -2.29 18.63 2.45
C ASP A 537 -2.21 19.39 3.76
N TYR A 538 -3.38 19.64 4.33
CA TYR A 538 -3.58 20.22 5.65
C TYR A 538 -4.20 19.16 6.53
N GLU A 539 -3.55 18.84 7.62
CA GLU A 539 -4.00 17.82 8.56
C GLU A 539 -3.94 18.36 9.99
N ALA A 540 -4.93 18.02 10.81
CA ALA A 540 -4.95 18.32 12.22
C ALA A 540 -5.63 17.18 12.99
N GLY A 541 -5.17 16.91 14.22
CA GLY A 541 -5.73 15.80 14.96
C GLY A 541 -5.19 15.68 16.38
N ILE A 542 -5.60 14.57 17.01
CA ILE A 542 -5.16 14.16 18.33
C ILE A 542 -4.60 12.75 18.21
N LYS A 543 -3.49 12.51 18.90
CA LYS A 543 -2.87 11.20 19.03
C LYS A 543 -2.77 10.80 20.50
N GLY A 544 -2.86 9.52 20.76
CA GLY A 544 -2.68 8.92 22.06
C GLY A 544 -1.64 7.82 22.02
N ASP A 545 -0.90 7.68 23.10
CA ASP A 545 0.12 6.67 23.33
C ASP A 545 0.03 6.24 24.79
N TRP A 546 -0.11 4.94 25.04
CA TRP A 546 -0.22 4.36 26.36
C TRP A 546 0.73 3.19 26.50
N ASP A 547 1.14 2.91 27.74
CA ASP A 547 2.04 1.81 28.08
C ASP A 547 3.34 1.84 27.26
N ASN A 548 3.93 3.06 27.11
CA ASN A 548 5.16 3.30 26.36
C ASN A 548 5.07 2.85 24.87
N GLY A 549 3.90 2.99 24.24
CA GLY A 549 3.69 2.67 22.84
C GLY A 549 3.10 1.28 22.57
N ASP A 550 2.69 0.55 23.59
CA ASP A 550 2.00 -0.73 23.42
C ASP A 550 0.60 -0.54 22.83
N ILE A 551 -0.01 0.62 23.09
CA ILE A 551 -1.27 1.04 22.47
C ILE A 551 -1.06 2.43 21.86
N THR A 552 -1.41 2.60 20.61
CA THR A 552 -1.43 3.90 19.91
C THR A 552 -2.79 4.17 19.32
N ALA A 553 -3.25 5.42 19.38
CA ALA A 553 -4.46 5.85 18.69
C ALA A 553 -4.26 7.19 18.00
N SER A 554 -5.01 7.42 16.92
CA SER A 554 -5.01 8.69 16.20
C SER A 554 -6.39 9.01 15.66
N LEU A 555 -6.80 10.27 15.80
CA LEU A 555 -7.96 10.84 15.12
C LEU A 555 -7.48 12.08 14.37
N SER A 556 -7.63 12.08 13.05
CA SER A 556 -7.21 13.19 12.22
C SER A 556 -8.31 13.66 11.28
N MET A 557 -8.30 14.96 11.00
CA MET A 557 -9.07 15.60 9.94
C MET A 557 -8.11 16.13 8.90
N PHE A 558 -8.41 15.92 7.62
CA PHE A 558 -7.55 16.33 6.53
C PHE A 558 -8.29 17.08 5.42
N ARG A 559 -7.53 17.90 4.69
CA ARG A 559 -7.94 18.55 3.44
C ARG A 559 -6.77 18.55 2.46
N ILE A 560 -6.93 17.84 1.36
CA ILE A 560 -5.95 17.75 0.28
C ILE A 560 -6.48 18.50 -0.93
N GLU A 561 -5.67 19.37 -1.51
CA GLU A 561 -5.98 20.17 -2.69
C GLU A 561 -4.97 19.91 -3.80
N GLN A 562 -5.43 19.53 -4.99
CA GLN A 562 -4.61 19.52 -6.18
C GLN A 562 -4.74 20.84 -6.95
N GLU A 563 -3.63 21.32 -7.47
CA GLU A 563 -3.56 22.49 -8.34
C GLU A 563 -2.81 22.14 -9.63
N ASN A 564 -3.06 22.89 -10.68
CA ASN A 564 -2.41 22.76 -12.00
C ASN A 564 -2.71 21.43 -12.72
N LEU A 565 -3.81 20.75 -12.40
CA LEU A 565 -4.19 19.54 -13.14
C LEU A 565 -4.47 19.87 -14.62
N GLY A 566 -3.89 19.11 -15.56
CA GLY A 566 -4.12 19.28 -16.99
C GLY A 566 -5.55 18.93 -17.36
N GLN A 567 -6.32 19.92 -17.83
CA GLN A 567 -7.66 19.75 -18.36
C GLN A 567 -7.63 19.94 -19.88
N ILE A 568 -8.17 18.96 -20.63
CA ILE A 568 -8.25 19.03 -22.08
C ILE A 568 -9.05 20.24 -22.52
N GLN A 569 -8.59 20.90 -23.57
CA GLN A 569 -9.32 21.98 -24.24
C GLN A 569 -9.98 21.41 -25.50
N SER A 570 -11.30 21.20 -25.45
CA SER A 570 -12.07 20.67 -26.58
C SER A 570 -11.82 21.48 -27.86
N ASN A 571 -11.52 20.78 -28.96
CA ASN A 571 -11.24 21.37 -30.28
C ASN A 571 -10.04 22.34 -30.31
N ARG A 572 -9.08 22.19 -29.39
CA ARG A 572 -7.83 22.93 -29.37
C ARG A 572 -6.66 21.93 -29.45
N TYR A 573 -5.71 22.24 -30.32
CA TYR A 573 -4.56 21.38 -30.58
C TYR A 573 -3.25 22.11 -30.28
N VAL A 574 -2.22 21.36 -29.94
CA VAL A 574 -0.85 21.88 -29.80
C VAL A 574 -0.33 22.29 -31.18
N ASN A 575 0.24 23.48 -31.31
CA ASN A 575 0.82 24.08 -32.53
C ASN A 575 0.97 23.12 -33.72
N ASN A 576 0.11 23.27 -34.75
CA ASN A 576 0.18 22.53 -36.01
C ASN A 576 0.23 20.99 -35.91
N SER A 577 -0.25 20.43 -34.81
CA SER A 577 -0.30 18.98 -34.58
C SER A 577 -1.75 18.50 -34.39
N SER A 578 -1.95 17.19 -34.36
CA SER A 578 -3.20 16.54 -33.98
C SER A 578 -3.29 16.25 -32.46
N GLU A 579 -2.26 16.64 -31.69
CA GLU A 579 -2.26 16.45 -30.25
C GLU A 579 -3.20 17.45 -29.57
N ASN A 580 -4.06 16.97 -28.71
CA ASN A 580 -4.96 17.83 -27.94
C ASN A 580 -4.17 18.79 -27.04
N ALA A 581 -4.58 20.05 -27.00
CA ALA A 581 -4.03 21.02 -26.06
C ALA A 581 -4.73 20.96 -24.70
N TYR A 582 -3.97 21.26 -23.66
CA TYR A 582 -4.43 21.26 -22.27
C TYR A 582 -4.23 22.63 -21.63
N LYS A 583 -5.00 22.92 -20.59
CA LYS A 583 -4.80 24.07 -19.69
C LYS A 583 -4.69 23.59 -18.26
N SER A 584 -3.94 24.34 -17.44
CA SER A 584 -3.94 24.12 -15.99
C SER A 584 -5.29 24.52 -15.39
N SER A 585 -5.86 23.64 -14.58
CA SER A 585 -7.10 23.87 -13.84
C SER A 585 -6.94 23.54 -12.36
N LYS A 586 -7.95 23.86 -11.56
CA LYS A 586 -8.06 23.25 -10.23
C LYS A 586 -8.20 21.74 -10.40
N GLY A 587 -7.51 20.99 -9.57
CA GLY A 587 -7.65 19.54 -9.51
C GLY A 587 -8.69 19.11 -8.47
N VAL A 588 -8.47 17.92 -7.94
CA VAL A 588 -9.34 17.32 -6.94
C VAL A 588 -9.13 17.96 -5.57
N VAL A 589 -10.24 18.23 -4.87
CA VAL A 589 -10.25 18.55 -3.44
C VAL A 589 -10.84 17.38 -2.67
N SER A 590 -10.04 16.81 -1.78
CA SER A 590 -10.46 15.74 -0.87
C SER A 590 -10.43 16.25 0.58
N ARG A 591 -11.45 15.91 1.35
CA ARG A 591 -11.55 16.23 2.78
C ARG A 591 -12.21 15.09 3.53
N GLY A 592 -11.74 14.84 4.75
CA GLY A 592 -12.26 13.72 5.50
C GLY A 592 -11.68 13.59 6.90
N VAL A 593 -11.97 12.44 7.48
CA VAL A 593 -11.50 12.03 8.82
C VAL A 593 -10.97 10.61 8.76
N ASP A 594 -9.89 10.37 9.49
CA ASP A 594 -9.31 9.05 9.76
C ASP A 594 -9.27 8.83 11.26
N PHE A 595 -9.66 7.65 11.69
CA PHE A 595 -9.45 7.15 13.06
C PHE A 595 -8.72 5.82 13.00
N GLU A 596 -7.75 5.63 13.88
CA GLU A 596 -6.99 4.39 13.98
C GLU A 596 -6.58 4.14 15.43
N ILE A 597 -6.67 2.89 15.88
CA ILE A 597 -6.13 2.40 17.14
C ILE A 597 -5.45 1.06 16.89
N ASN A 598 -4.24 0.88 17.43
CA ASN A 598 -3.46 -0.34 17.31
C ASN A 598 -2.80 -0.66 18.63
N GLY A 599 -2.61 -1.94 18.93
CA GLY A 599 -1.76 -2.36 20.02
C GLY A 599 -2.28 -3.53 20.85
N ALA A 600 -1.61 -3.77 21.96
CA ALA A 600 -1.96 -4.77 22.96
C ALA A 600 -2.84 -4.13 24.04
N VAL A 601 -4.16 -4.30 23.92
CA VAL A 601 -5.15 -3.76 24.88
C VAL A 601 -5.01 -4.45 26.24
N THR A 602 -4.61 -5.71 26.24
CA THR A 602 -4.18 -6.48 27.42
C THR A 602 -3.05 -7.42 26.99
N ASP A 603 -2.37 -8.07 27.92
CA ASP A 603 -1.35 -9.08 27.62
C ASP A 603 -1.83 -10.14 26.63
N ASN A 604 -3.12 -10.44 26.64
CA ASN A 604 -3.73 -11.48 25.83
C ASN A 604 -4.50 -10.97 24.61
N LEU A 605 -4.91 -9.69 24.59
CA LEU A 605 -5.74 -9.12 23.52
C LEU A 605 -4.98 -8.07 22.74
N LYS A 606 -4.76 -8.34 21.46
CA LYS A 606 -4.23 -7.38 20.49
C LYS A 606 -5.33 -6.93 19.55
N LEU A 607 -5.34 -5.65 19.21
CA LEU A 607 -6.37 -5.01 18.41
C LEU A 607 -5.74 -4.10 17.36
N THR A 608 -6.34 -4.07 16.18
CA THR A 608 -6.19 -2.97 15.23
C THR A 608 -7.58 -2.61 14.71
N PHE A 609 -7.94 -1.34 14.82
CA PHE A 609 -9.20 -0.82 14.29
C PHE A 609 -8.94 0.48 13.54
N GLY A 610 -9.49 0.59 12.35
CA GLY A 610 -9.42 1.79 11.54
C GLY A 610 -10.73 2.15 10.88
N ALA A 611 -11.03 3.43 10.84
CA ALA A 611 -12.20 3.99 10.19
C ALA A 611 -11.78 5.21 9.36
N THR A 612 -12.22 5.25 8.11
CA THR A 612 -11.97 6.37 7.21
C THR A 612 -13.26 6.83 6.56
N ARG A 613 -13.47 8.14 6.50
CA ARG A 613 -14.52 8.75 5.69
C ARG A 613 -14.00 10.00 5.00
N TYR A 614 -14.17 10.06 3.67
CA TYR A 614 -13.79 11.24 2.90
C TYR A 614 -14.78 11.56 1.78
N VAL A 615 -14.66 12.77 1.25
CA VAL A 615 -15.33 13.24 0.04
C VAL A 615 -14.28 13.88 -0.86
N ALA A 616 -14.09 13.30 -2.05
CA ALA A 616 -13.20 13.83 -3.08
C ALA A 616 -14.01 14.28 -4.28
N LYS A 617 -13.80 15.55 -4.70
CA LYS A 617 -14.52 16.20 -5.79
C LYS A 617 -13.54 16.91 -6.73
N ASP A 618 -13.86 16.89 -8.01
CA ASP A 618 -13.14 17.67 -9.02
C ASP A 618 -13.53 19.17 -9.03
N ALA A 619 -13.03 19.90 -10.03
CA ALA A 619 -13.29 21.33 -10.17
C ALA A 619 -14.77 21.67 -10.46
N ASP A 620 -15.49 20.74 -11.07
CA ASP A 620 -16.90 20.89 -11.43
C ASP A 620 -17.85 20.50 -10.28
N GLY A 621 -17.27 19.95 -9.20
CA GLY A 621 -18.00 19.51 -8.01
C GLY A 621 -18.48 18.07 -8.07
N ASP A 622 -18.09 17.33 -9.10
CA ASP A 622 -18.42 15.94 -9.28
C ASP A 622 -17.51 15.02 -8.44
N ARG A 623 -18.06 13.89 -8.05
CA ARG A 623 -17.30 12.90 -7.28
C ARG A 623 -16.23 12.26 -8.14
N THR A 624 -14.96 12.36 -7.72
CA THR A 624 -13.85 11.66 -8.36
C THR A 624 -13.79 10.21 -7.90
N ASN A 625 -13.36 9.32 -8.81
CA ASN A 625 -13.22 7.88 -8.55
C ASN A 625 -14.44 7.28 -7.82
N PRO A 626 -15.67 7.41 -8.38
CA PRO A 626 -16.89 6.96 -7.69
C PRO A 626 -16.93 5.43 -7.46
N TYR A 627 -16.06 4.68 -8.10
CA TYR A 627 -15.82 3.26 -7.88
C TYR A 627 -14.98 2.96 -6.63
N MET A 628 -14.39 3.99 -5.99
CA MET A 628 -13.71 3.86 -4.71
C MET A 628 -14.66 4.13 -3.53
N PRO A 629 -14.57 3.34 -2.44
CA PRO A 629 -15.39 3.58 -1.25
C PRO A 629 -14.95 4.87 -0.56
N GLN A 630 -15.91 5.70 -0.19
CA GLN A 630 -15.67 6.92 0.59
C GLN A 630 -15.72 6.69 2.11
N THR A 631 -16.19 5.53 2.52
CA THR A 631 -16.19 5.11 3.93
C THR A 631 -15.79 3.66 4.01
N SER A 632 -14.79 3.38 4.85
CA SER A 632 -14.31 2.03 5.13
C SER A 632 -14.03 1.85 6.62
N LEU A 633 -14.24 0.63 7.10
CA LEU A 633 -13.92 0.19 8.46
C LEU A 633 -13.08 -1.07 8.35
N LYS A 634 -12.02 -1.16 9.13
CA LYS A 634 -11.13 -2.31 9.20
C LYS A 634 -10.87 -2.65 10.67
N LEU A 635 -11.21 -3.85 11.06
CA LEU A 635 -10.99 -4.38 12.41
C LEU A 635 -10.24 -5.70 12.29
N PHE A 636 -9.24 -5.89 13.12
CA PHE A 636 -8.63 -7.19 13.33
C PHE A 636 -8.25 -7.35 14.80
N THR A 637 -8.49 -8.53 15.36
CA THR A 637 -8.19 -8.86 16.74
C THR A 637 -7.47 -10.21 16.83
N SER A 638 -6.64 -10.36 17.84
CA SER A 638 -5.95 -11.59 18.20
C SER A 638 -6.03 -11.76 19.71
N TYR A 639 -6.54 -12.89 20.19
CA TYR A 639 -6.74 -13.18 21.60
C TYR A 639 -6.14 -14.53 21.96
N THR A 640 -5.16 -14.51 22.87
CA THR A 640 -4.59 -15.72 23.48
C THR A 640 -5.45 -16.13 24.66
N LEU A 641 -5.95 -17.37 24.69
CA LEU A 641 -6.88 -17.81 25.72
C LEU A 641 -6.13 -18.05 27.04
N PRO A 642 -6.45 -17.35 28.15
CA PRO A 642 -5.74 -17.54 29.42
C PRO A 642 -5.86 -18.97 29.99
N MET A 643 -6.96 -19.65 29.71
CA MET A 643 -7.19 -21.06 30.18
C MET A 643 -6.48 -22.09 29.28
N LEU A 644 -6.05 -21.69 28.08
CA LEU A 644 -5.33 -22.51 27.11
C LEU A 644 -4.32 -21.60 26.40
N SER A 645 -3.26 -21.23 27.12
CA SER A 645 -2.27 -20.22 26.70
C SER A 645 -1.55 -20.54 25.38
N ASP A 646 -1.59 -21.80 24.95
CA ASP A 646 -1.05 -22.23 23.66
C ASP A 646 -1.99 -21.97 22.49
N LEU A 647 -3.26 -21.56 22.74
CA LEU A 647 -4.24 -21.27 21.70
C LEU A 647 -4.48 -19.76 21.58
N THR A 648 -4.16 -19.23 20.42
CA THR A 648 -4.51 -17.88 20.00
C THR A 648 -5.58 -17.96 18.95
N VAL A 649 -6.69 -17.23 19.12
CA VAL A 649 -7.77 -17.11 18.14
C VAL A 649 -7.97 -15.66 17.77
N GLY A 650 -8.49 -15.42 16.59
CA GLY A 650 -8.76 -14.04 16.18
C GLY A 650 -9.44 -13.94 14.83
N GLY A 651 -9.60 -12.73 14.38
CA GLY A 651 -10.21 -12.47 13.10
C GLY A 651 -10.38 -11.00 12.82
N GLY A 652 -10.88 -10.71 11.63
CA GLY A 652 -11.06 -9.35 11.17
C GLY A 652 -12.33 -9.14 10.38
N ILE A 653 -12.75 -7.88 10.30
CA ILE A 653 -13.87 -7.41 9.49
C ILE A 653 -13.39 -6.21 8.68
N ASN A 654 -13.47 -6.34 7.36
CA ASN A 654 -13.27 -5.24 6.43
C ASN A 654 -14.61 -4.85 5.83
N TRP A 655 -15.10 -3.65 6.09
CA TRP A 655 -16.35 -3.15 5.56
C TRP A 655 -16.13 -1.91 4.70
N GLN A 656 -16.88 -1.79 3.61
CA GLN A 656 -16.91 -0.60 2.77
C GLN A 656 -18.33 -0.22 2.33
N ASN A 657 -18.53 1.08 2.09
CA ASN A 657 -19.80 1.58 1.58
C ASN A 657 -19.94 1.33 0.08
N ARG A 658 -21.19 1.50 -0.41
CA ARG A 658 -21.56 1.38 -1.83
C ARG A 658 -20.73 2.29 -2.73
N THR A 659 -20.34 1.75 -3.87
CA THR A 659 -19.64 2.44 -4.97
C THR A 659 -20.41 2.31 -6.28
N TYR A 660 -20.03 3.05 -7.32
CA TYR A 660 -20.58 2.92 -8.66
C TYR A 660 -19.57 3.34 -9.73
N LYS A 661 -19.80 2.91 -10.95
CA LYS A 661 -19.18 3.45 -12.15
C LYS A 661 -20.24 3.73 -13.21
N GLU A 662 -19.98 4.71 -14.06
CA GLU A 662 -20.74 4.95 -15.27
C GLU A 662 -20.16 4.13 -16.41
N ALA A 663 -20.98 3.36 -17.11
CA ALA A 663 -20.65 2.56 -18.27
C ALA A 663 -21.67 2.82 -19.37
N ILE A 664 -21.25 2.66 -20.62
CA ILE A 664 -22.12 2.84 -21.78
C ILE A 664 -22.77 1.49 -22.08
N ASN A 665 -24.10 1.47 -22.14
CA ASN A 665 -24.86 0.27 -22.48
C ASN A 665 -24.95 0.09 -24.04
N PRO A 666 -25.46 -1.05 -24.53
CA PRO A 666 -25.57 -1.30 -25.97
C PRO A 666 -26.43 -0.29 -26.75
N ALA A 667 -27.33 0.44 -26.09
CA ALA A 667 -28.11 1.51 -26.69
C ALA A 667 -27.33 2.84 -26.82
N GLY A 668 -26.06 2.89 -26.32
CA GLY A 668 -25.26 4.10 -26.28
C GLY A 668 -25.57 5.04 -25.11
N GLU A 669 -26.37 4.59 -24.13
CA GLU A 669 -26.75 5.38 -22.99
C GLU A 669 -25.80 5.13 -21.80
N THR A 670 -25.56 6.19 -21.00
CA THR A 670 -24.76 6.07 -19.78
C THR A 670 -25.59 5.47 -18.65
N GLU A 671 -25.19 4.32 -18.14
CA GLU A 671 -25.81 3.63 -17.01
C GLU A 671 -24.84 3.59 -15.82
N ARG A 672 -25.39 3.75 -14.58
CA ARG A 672 -24.62 3.56 -13.36
C ARG A 672 -24.66 2.11 -12.90
N VAL A 673 -23.51 1.46 -12.95
CA VAL A 673 -23.30 0.12 -12.42
C VAL A 673 -22.88 0.23 -10.96
N TYR A 674 -23.66 -0.34 -10.05
CA TYR A 674 -23.44 -0.23 -8.61
C TYR A 674 -22.79 -1.49 -8.04
N GLN A 675 -21.82 -1.29 -7.16
CA GLN A 675 -21.39 -2.30 -6.19
C GLN A 675 -21.99 -1.94 -4.83
N GLY A 676 -22.78 -2.82 -4.24
CA GLY A 676 -23.37 -2.63 -2.92
C GLY A 676 -22.31 -2.56 -1.81
N SER A 677 -22.71 -2.05 -0.63
CA SER A 677 -21.86 -2.15 0.56
C SER A 677 -21.74 -3.60 1.02
N TYR A 678 -20.56 -3.99 1.52
CA TYR A 678 -20.31 -5.34 2.01
C TYR A 678 -19.29 -5.38 3.14
N PRO A 679 -19.43 -6.32 4.10
CA PRO A 679 -18.37 -6.76 4.99
C PRO A 679 -17.65 -7.98 4.41
N LEU A 680 -16.34 -8.11 4.69
CA LEU A 680 -15.58 -9.34 4.58
C LEU A 680 -15.12 -9.73 5.97
N VAL A 681 -15.38 -10.98 6.36
CA VAL A 681 -15.00 -11.51 7.67
C VAL A 681 -13.96 -12.61 7.49
N ASN A 682 -12.85 -12.48 8.21
CA ASN A 682 -11.78 -13.46 8.20
C ASN A 682 -11.55 -13.95 9.63
N LEU A 683 -11.19 -15.22 9.79
CA LEU A 683 -10.88 -15.83 11.08
C LEU A 683 -9.54 -16.54 11.03
N PHE A 684 -8.87 -16.66 12.17
CA PHE A 684 -7.73 -17.54 12.34
C PHE A 684 -7.72 -18.18 13.73
N ALA A 685 -7.04 -19.32 13.81
CA ALA A 685 -6.68 -19.96 15.08
C ALA A 685 -5.25 -20.49 14.95
N ARG A 686 -4.40 -20.21 15.95
CA ARG A 686 -3.04 -20.71 16.02
C ARG A 686 -2.85 -21.47 17.34
N TYR A 687 -2.36 -22.69 17.25
CA TYR A 687 -2.02 -23.53 18.36
C TYR A 687 -0.51 -23.75 18.42
N GLN A 688 0.10 -23.42 19.56
CA GLN A 688 1.50 -23.65 19.84
C GLN A 688 1.67 -25.09 20.35
N VAL A 689 2.20 -25.98 19.49
CA VAL A 689 2.33 -27.42 19.79
C VAL A 689 3.53 -27.68 20.69
N THR A 690 4.66 -27.00 20.41
CA THR A 690 5.84 -26.93 21.25
C THR A 690 6.33 -25.47 21.27
N ARG A 691 7.41 -25.18 21.96
CA ARG A 691 7.99 -23.81 21.95
C ARG A 691 8.40 -23.38 20.53
N GLU A 692 8.80 -24.33 19.71
CA GLU A 692 9.31 -24.11 18.35
C GLU A 692 8.24 -24.32 17.28
N LEU A 693 7.25 -25.20 17.51
CA LEU A 693 6.28 -25.65 16.50
C LEU A 693 4.90 -25.08 16.76
N SER A 694 4.34 -24.41 15.76
CA SER A 694 2.94 -23.95 15.76
C SER A 694 2.18 -24.39 14.53
N VAL A 695 0.86 -24.53 14.66
CA VAL A 695 -0.07 -24.79 13.56
C VAL A 695 -1.09 -23.66 13.52
N GLN A 696 -1.31 -23.06 12.37
CA GLN A 696 -2.29 -21.99 12.19
C GLN A 696 -3.27 -22.33 11.08
N GLY A 697 -4.56 -22.24 11.37
CA GLY A 697 -5.65 -22.29 10.40
C GLY A 697 -6.18 -20.90 10.12
N ASN A 698 -6.47 -20.59 8.86
CA ASN A 698 -7.08 -19.34 8.43
C ASN A 698 -8.31 -19.62 7.58
N VAL A 699 -9.36 -18.81 7.76
CA VAL A 699 -10.54 -18.75 6.88
C VAL A 699 -10.71 -17.31 6.41
N LYS A 700 -10.72 -17.10 5.10
CA LYS A 700 -10.99 -15.80 4.48
C LYS A 700 -12.40 -15.79 3.87
N ASN A 701 -13.05 -14.62 3.87
CA ASN A 701 -14.41 -14.45 3.36
C ASN A 701 -15.40 -15.48 3.94
N LEU A 702 -15.43 -15.62 5.26
CA LEU A 702 -16.18 -16.66 6.03
C LEU A 702 -17.63 -16.83 5.57
N PHE A 703 -18.30 -15.76 5.16
CA PHE A 703 -19.72 -15.78 4.74
C PHE A 703 -19.92 -15.90 3.23
N ASP A 704 -18.85 -16.25 2.52
CA ASP A 704 -18.84 -16.37 1.05
C ASP A 704 -19.46 -15.17 0.34
N ARG A 705 -19.13 -13.95 0.82
CA ARG A 705 -19.66 -12.74 0.23
C ARG A 705 -19.16 -12.56 -1.20
N GLU A 706 -20.07 -12.44 -2.15
CA GLU A 706 -19.76 -12.12 -3.54
C GLU A 706 -19.87 -10.63 -3.79
N TYR A 707 -18.91 -10.07 -4.55
CA TYR A 707 -18.91 -8.69 -5.02
C TYR A 707 -18.06 -8.54 -6.28
N ASN A 708 -18.32 -7.50 -7.06
CA ASN A 708 -17.52 -7.17 -8.22
C ASN A 708 -16.27 -6.37 -7.80
N THR A 709 -15.09 -6.88 -8.10
CA THR A 709 -13.79 -6.24 -7.79
C THR A 709 -13.41 -5.17 -8.82
N ASN A 710 -14.00 -5.22 -10.02
CA ASN A 710 -13.74 -4.29 -11.13
C ASN A 710 -15.03 -3.65 -11.67
N PRO A 711 -15.79 -2.90 -10.87
CA PRO A 711 -17.00 -2.24 -11.39
C PRO A 711 -16.67 -1.23 -12.50
N ALA A 712 -15.40 -0.91 -12.67
CA ALA A 712 -14.89 0.03 -13.67
C ALA A 712 -14.73 -0.59 -15.06
N GLY A 713 -14.41 -1.85 -15.19
CA GLY A 713 -14.01 -2.49 -16.45
C GLY A 713 -14.86 -3.68 -16.86
N GLY A 714 -15.99 -3.96 -16.18
CA GLY A 714 -16.83 -5.10 -16.46
C GLY A 714 -17.22 -5.88 -15.21
N VAL A 715 -17.38 -7.19 -15.33
CA VAL A 715 -17.61 -8.10 -14.19
C VAL A 715 -16.32 -8.84 -13.88
N ALA A 716 -15.89 -8.77 -12.63
CA ALA A 716 -14.81 -9.58 -12.09
C ALA A 716 -15.15 -9.91 -10.63
N PHE A 717 -15.18 -11.18 -10.29
CA PHE A 717 -15.60 -11.62 -8.95
C PHE A 717 -14.42 -11.70 -7.99
N ASN A 718 -14.71 -11.42 -6.73
CA ASN A 718 -13.77 -11.65 -5.63
C ASN A 718 -13.61 -13.14 -5.33
N GLU A 719 -12.53 -13.43 -4.59
CA GLU A 719 -12.23 -14.75 -4.05
C GLU A 719 -13.38 -15.25 -3.17
N PRO A 720 -13.90 -16.48 -3.42
CA PRO A 720 -14.89 -17.15 -2.56
C PRO A 720 -14.37 -17.40 -1.14
N ALA A 721 -15.21 -17.92 -0.27
CA ALA A 721 -14.76 -18.43 1.02
C ALA A 721 -13.63 -19.45 0.83
N ASN A 722 -12.52 -19.24 1.53
CA ASN A 722 -11.36 -20.12 1.40
C ASN A 722 -10.68 -20.34 2.73
N TYR A 723 -9.86 -21.37 2.79
CA TYR A 723 -9.16 -21.77 3.99
C TYR A 723 -7.72 -22.19 3.68
N SER A 724 -6.88 -22.05 4.67
CA SER A 724 -5.52 -22.57 4.63
C SER A 724 -5.06 -23.03 6.01
N VAL A 725 -4.15 -23.98 6.02
CA VAL A 725 -3.45 -24.46 7.22
C VAL A 725 -1.96 -24.28 6.99
N SER A 726 -1.27 -23.73 7.97
CA SER A 726 0.19 -23.59 7.95
C SER A 726 0.82 -24.23 9.19
N VAL A 727 1.97 -24.84 8.98
CA VAL A 727 2.85 -25.34 10.03
C VAL A 727 4.08 -24.46 10.03
N ASN A 728 4.44 -23.92 11.21
CA ASN A 728 5.57 -23.03 11.37
C ASN A 728 6.51 -23.60 12.43
N TYR A 729 7.79 -23.66 12.13
CA TYR A 729 8.84 -24.13 13.03
C TYR A 729 9.90 -23.03 13.17
N SER A 730 10.09 -22.55 14.41
CA SER A 730 11.06 -21.49 14.74
C SER A 730 12.10 -22.01 15.71
N PHE A 731 13.38 -21.71 15.51
CA PHE A 731 14.49 -22.21 16.34
C PHE A 731 15.64 -21.22 16.45
#